data_a8581e9b706fb05ff22b0eb37a4a5bc4
#
_entry.id   a8581e9b706fb05ff22b0eb37a4a5bc4
#
_cell.length_a   1.000
_cell.length_b   1.000
_cell.length_c   1.000
_cell.angle_alpha   90.00
_cell.angle_beta   90.00
_cell.angle_gamma   90.00
#
_symmetry.space_group_name_H-M   'P 1'
#
loop_
_entity.id
_entity.type
_entity.pdbx_description
1 polymer ?
#
loop_
_entity_poly.entity_id
_entity_poly.type
_entity_poly.pdbx_seq_one_letter_code
_entity_poly.pdbx_strand_id
1 'polypeptide(L)'
;MKRDGFISYSHKRDIELAQALQRGLHQLARPWTRRPVLSVFRDTTSLSANHDLWSSILKELEQTRYFIYLASPEAAQSRWVRKEIQFWLDNRPLDRFLIAVSSGKVVWDQEAGDFDWERTDALPDLLRGQFTTEPLWVDLTRIREGSKYSLRQAEFRDAVGTLAAPLHGVGKDALDSEDIRQHRLSARLRRGAISGLVVLLVTALAAGGLALQQRNEALNRARTSASQALAARALETLDADPRKAAQFALYAEKVKPTADSAQALAATVAANSHVERHLKPGSDKVSAFIGSRSRPPAQVAISRDGGILAYYAASGSDRVHIYDIRAGRQLKTLPARYNGAVGGRLELSSDGAVLAVEGVQHLVEVWDVRKARLLRSRTMGNPEDLSNVETNLRAMALSSDGRRLATAQATSGTRELHISILDTVTGQVVHEDSTGSEGVHIGLAFVKDSHRLLALDALEGSTRVHDPLRGTWSTARKLDGYPAKPRDVDTEVSSGAEQAALVFPDGRTQLWDLVTGRRIASLATDGPDIMTLPDPEVRLLAGARGGTVTMYDRKLGQDRVLGAFSFPVQNLAVSGDGRWVAAGSDDGAISLFSTDARRAGAVLPNTDGLKAGALSSDGRVALRILRRQPVDVWTVGKGEGGLKRVVRLPTVFNDERPDIGVTVTSDGARLASLERGELRMWDTRTGRMIGDPVVYRPMLGSRFGSQLFFLADDVHLVGVWEEGVLIVDSRTGKVRQQLYRKADATQLVVSGDREHLVLLDTSADEVSVWRSAGEARLEKVRTVGVDGEADDVSLSHSGKKAAVLAGDGRISFIDTPSGRITDGAVLSQSGRGSVVLSRDGRIAARAFSSRDDVGVRFWDTGGGDALGTWPLRLGATGAEKGPRADPLLGEEDVQIAPSPDGGFLTLGIDGSLVRRTLDPDVWRRDLCSLAPDPLPKAEYERYLGDLSVGRPCPA
;
A
#
# COMPACT_ATOMS: atom_id res chain seq x y z
N MET A 1 38.88 -31.18 -74.89
CA MET A 1 37.48 -31.42 -74.41
C MET A 1 36.63 -31.55 -75.66
N LYS A 2 35.77 -32.55 -75.78
CA LYS A 2 34.79 -32.62 -76.89
C LYS A 2 33.71 -31.57 -76.70
N ARG A 3 33.44 -30.76 -77.76
CA ARG A 3 32.34 -29.79 -77.78
C ARG A 3 31.08 -30.46 -78.31
N ASP A 4 29.94 -30.17 -77.76
CA ASP A 4 28.66 -30.73 -78.25
C ASP A 4 28.19 -29.97 -79.49
N GLY A 5 28.48 -28.65 -79.58
CA GLY A 5 28.07 -27.83 -80.70
C GLY A 5 29.02 -26.65 -80.91
N PHE A 6 29.09 -26.21 -82.16
CA PHE A 6 29.78 -25.01 -82.59
C PHE A 6 28.76 -24.12 -83.35
N ILE A 7 28.64 -22.85 -82.94
CA ILE A 7 27.70 -21.88 -83.53
C ILE A 7 28.54 -20.98 -84.48
N SER A 8 28.28 -21.10 -85.75
CA SER A 8 28.83 -20.26 -86.80
C SER A 8 27.84 -19.17 -87.20
N TYR A 9 28.22 -17.92 -87.16
CA TYR A 9 27.33 -16.82 -87.37
C TYR A 9 28.02 -15.56 -87.96
N SER A 10 27.25 -14.60 -88.45
CA SER A 10 27.75 -13.29 -88.84
C SER A 10 28.01 -12.37 -87.68
N HIS A 11 29.26 -11.94 -87.48
CA HIS A 11 29.65 -11.00 -86.46
C HIS A 11 29.07 -9.58 -86.67
N LYS A 12 28.53 -9.28 -87.81
CA LYS A 12 27.95 -7.97 -88.09
C LYS A 12 26.52 -7.81 -87.62
N ARG A 13 25.77 -8.94 -87.59
CA ARG A 13 24.31 -8.89 -87.26
C ARG A 13 23.89 -9.84 -86.14
N ASP A 14 24.42 -11.03 -86.11
CA ASP A 14 23.84 -12.12 -85.28
C ASP A 14 24.47 -12.32 -83.89
N ILE A 15 25.32 -11.38 -83.41
CA ILE A 15 26.04 -11.51 -82.12
C ILE A 15 25.10 -11.74 -80.95
N GLU A 16 24.07 -10.90 -80.78
CA GLU A 16 23.16 -11.01 -79.61
C GLU A 16 22.32 -12.29 -79.61
N LEU A 17 21.85 -12.70 -80.83
CA LEU A 17 21.09 -13.93 -81.02
C LEU A 17 21.99 -15.15 -80.84
N ALA A 18 23.22 -15.17 -81.31
CA ALA A 18 24.19 -16.26 -81.13
C ALA A 18 24.53 -16.38 -79.62
N GLN A 19 24.70 -15.26 -78.90
CA GLN A 19 24.90 -15.26 -77.42
C GLN A 19 23.69 -15.81 -76.64
N ALA A 20 22.50 -15.42 -77.07
CA ALA A 20 21.29 -15.88 -76.46
C ALA A 20 21.05 -17.38 -76.74
N LEU A 21 21.31 -17.81 -77.98
CA LEU A 21 21.20 -19.20 -78.36
C LEU A 21 22.18 -20.09 -77.54
N GLN A 22 23.43 -19.68 -77.41
CA GLN A 22 24.43 -20.37 -76.62
C GLN A 22 23.98 -20.47 -75.13
N ARG A 23 23.50 -19.33 -74.54
CA ARG A 23 22.97 -19.31 -73.18
C ARG A 23 21.75 -20.23 -73.02
N GLY A 24 20.84 -20.20 -74.03
CA GLY A 24 19.63 -21.03 -74.01
C GLY A 24 19.98 -22.53 -74.04
N LEU A 25 20.89 -22.93 -74.92
CA LEU A 25 21.40 -24.31 -75.02
C LEU A 25 22.09 -24.78 -73.71
N HIS A 26 22.84 -23.90 -73.06
CA HIS A 26 23.49 -24.20 -71.80
C HIS A 26 22.51 -24.28 -70.60
N GLN A 27 21.39 -23.58 -70.67
CA GLN A 27 20.39 -23.51 -69.58
C GLN A 27 19.28 -24.53 -69.70
N LEU A 28 18.91 -24.96 -70.93
CA LEU A 28 17.83 -25.91 -71.10
C LEU A 28 18.21 -27.28 -70.56
N ALA A 29 17.31 -27.87 -69.69
CA ALA A 29 17.52 -29.15 -69.03
C ALA A 29 18.73 -29.21 -68.06
N ARG A 30 19.17 -28.04 -67.48
CA ARG A 30 20.29 -28.00 -66.57
C ARG A 30 19.80 -28.45 -65.13
N PRO A 31 20.33 -29.49 -64.54
CA PRO A 31 20.10 -29.86 -63.18
C PRO A 31 20.61 -28.77 -62.18
N TRP A 32 19.87 -28.42 -61.17
CA TRP A 32 20.16 -27.31 -60.22
C TRP A 32 21.52 -27.45 -59.52
N THR A 33 22.03 -28.66 -59.42
CA THR A 33 23.26 -28.99 -58.66
C THR A 33 24.47 -29.38 -59.49
N ARG A 34 24.40 -29.34 -60.86
CA ARG A 34 25.45 -29.83 -61.72
C ARG A 34 25.96 -28.76 -62.74
N ARG A 35 27.16 -29.00 -63.27
CA ARG A 35 27.72 -28.20 -64.36
C ARG A 35 26.85 -28.25 -65.63
N PRO A 36 26.99 -27.30 -66.61
CA PRO A 36 26.23 -27.33 -67.83
C PRO A 36 26.36 -28.68 -68.51
N VAL A 37 25.24 -29.24 -68.98
CA VAL A 37 25.20 -30.58 -69.62
C VAL A 37 25.75 -30.49 -71.05
N LEU A 38 25.53 -29.37 -71.75
CA LEU A 38 26.07 -29.12 -73.08
C LEU A 38 27.18 -28.12 -73.02
N SER A 39 28.22 -28.40 -73.85
CA SER A 39 29.35 -27.53 -74.06
C SER A 39 29.29 -27.03 -75.52
N VAL A 40 28.64 -25.89 -75.69
CA VAL A 40 28.52 -25.27 -77.07
C VAL A 40 29.51 -24.11 -77.18
N PHE A 41 30.35 -24.21 -78.20
CA PHE A 41 31.31 -23.15 -78.54
C PHE A 41 30.64 -22.14 -79.48
N ARG A 42 31.01 -20.91 -79.37
CA ARG A 42 30.62 -19.82 -80.24
C ARG A 42 31.87 -19.02 -80.52
N ASP A 43 32.14 -18.71 -81.85
CA ASP A 43 33.22 -17.86 -82.16
C ASP A 43 33.07 -16.51 -81.50
N THR A 44 33.88 -16.28 -80.51
CA THR A 44 33.93 -15.03 -79.77
C THR A 44 35.26 -14.36 -80.07
N THR A 45 35.19 -13.08 -80.35
CA THR A 45 36.35 -12.18 -80.41
C THR A 45 37.18 -12.15 -79.09
N SER A 46 36.91 -13.02 -78.12
CA SER A 46 37.65 -13.26 -76.88
C SER A 46 38.75 -14.34 -76.98
N LEU A 47 39.01 -14.84 -78.13
CA LEU A 47 40.29 -15.53 -78.34
C LEU A 47 41.36 -14.45 -78.18
N SER A 48 42.18 -14.57 -77.13
CA SER A 48 43.34 -13.71 -76.89
C SER A 48 44.12 -13.51 -78.21
N ALA A 49 44.59 -12.29 -78.40
CA ALA A 49 45.34 -11.91 -79.62
C ALA A 49 46.43 -12.99 -79.95
N ASN A 50 46.10 -13.88 -80.88
CA ASN A 50 46.96 -14.93 -81.34
C ASN A 50 47.16 -14.76 -82.83
N HIS A 51 48.38 -14.91 -83.29
CA HIS A 51 48.79 -14.63 -84.68
C HIS A 51 48.09 -15.54 -85.74
N ASP A 52 47.38 -16.62 -85.26
CA ASP A 52 46.66 -17.54 -86.11
C ASP A 52 45.25 -17.83 -85.63
N LEU A 53 44.33 -16.95 -85.91
CA LEU A 53 42.89 -17.03 -85.54
C LEU A 53 42.27 -18.32 -86.14
N TRP A 54 42.67 -18.66 -87.39
CA TRP A 54 42.10 -19.80 -88.13
C TRP A 54 42.44 -21.13 -87.46
N SER A 55 43.67 -21.36 -87.04
CA SER A 55 44.07 -22.56 -86.36
C SER A 55 43.36 -22.80 -85.07
N SER A 56 43.00 -21.71 -84.34
CA SER A 56 42.23 -21.78 -83.18
C SER A 56 40.78 -22.20 -83.42
N ILE A 57 40.16 -21.64 -84.49
CA ILE A 57 38.77 -21.99 -84.85
C ILE A 57 38.76 -23.45 -85.37
N LEU A 58 39.75 -23.85 -86.14
CA LEU A 58 39.89 -25.18 -86.68
C LEU A 58 39.96 -26.23 -85.56
N LYS A 59 40.72 -25.96 -84.51
CA LYS A 59 40.86 -26.85 -83.38
C LYS A 59 39.53 -27.05 -82.59
N GLU A 60 38.70 -26.02 -82.53
CA GLU A 60 37.38 -26.13 -81.89
C GLU A 60 36.40 -26.88 -82.84
N LEU A 61 36.48 -26.65 -84.19
CA LEU A 61 35.69 -27.37 -85.17
C LEU A 61 35.99 -28.87 -85.17
N GLU A 62 37.28 -29.24 -85.11
CA GLU A 62 37.72 -30.61 -84.97
C GLU A 62 37.19 -31.37 -83.72
N GLN A 63 36.98 -30.68 -82.64
CA GLN A 63 36.49 -31.23 -81.40
C GLN A 63 34.96 -31.20 -81.24
N THR A 64 34.30 -30.54 -82.20
CA THR A 64 32.87 -30.32 -82.17
C THR A 64 32.06 -31.46 -82.75
N ARG A 65 30.95 -31.83 -82.09
CA ARG A 65 30.05 -32.91 -82.51
C ARG A 65 28.98 -32.45 -83.52
N TYR A 66 28.40 -31.24 -83.30
CA TYR A 66 27.39 -30.66 -84.15
C TYR A 66 27.79 -29.25 -84.62
N PHE A 67 27.54 -28.90 -85.83
CA PHE A 67 27.71 -27.57 -86.34
C PHE A 67 26.37 -26.89 -86.46
N ILE A 68 26.21 -25.75 -85.84
CA ILE A 68 24.97 -24.95 -85.85
C ILE A 68 25.28 -23.71 -86.71
N TYR A 69 24.77 -23.70 -87.92
CA TYR A 69 24.91 -22.54 -88.80
C TYR A 69 23.74 -21.58 -88.57
N LEU A 70 24.05 -20.38 -88.07
CA LEU A 70 23.10 -19.30 -87.95
C LEU A 70 23.04 -18.54 -89.24
N ALA A 71 22.07 -18.93 -90.08
CA ALA A 71 21.96 -18.54 -91.50
C ALA A 71 21.37 -17.12 -91.65
N SER A 72 22.07 -16.27 -92.32
CA SER A 72 21.65 -14.94 -92.73
C SER A 72 22.37 -14.54 -94.05
N PRO A 73 21.85 -13.57 -94.74
CA PRO A 73 22.55 -13.09 -96.01
C PRO A 73 23.98 -12.62 -95.72
N GLU A 74 24.21 -12.03 -94.52
CA GLU A 74 25.51 -11.56 -94.07
C GLU A 74 26.42 -12.73 -93.69
N ALA A 75 25.87 -13.80 -93.14
CA ALA A 75 26.62 -15.01 -92.78
C ALA A 75 26.99 -15.78 -94.04
N ALA A 76 26.08 -15.86 -95.05
CA ALA A 76 26.33 -16.53 -96.32
C ALA A 76 27.46 -15.89 -97.07
N GLN A 77 27.64 -14.57 -97.02
CA GLN A 77 28.69 -13.80 -97.69
C GLN A 77 30.01 -13.72 -96.90
N SER A 78 29.93 -14.13 -95.58
CA SER A 78 31.11 -14.03 -94.72
C SER A 78 32.22 -14.99 -95.13
N ARG A 79 33.42 -14.46 -95.41
CA ARG A 79 34.61 -15.26 -95.79
C ARG A 79 34.96 -16.27 -94.67
N TRP A 80 34.73 -15.94 -93.39
CA TRP A 80 35.06 -16.82 -92.30
C TRP A 80 34.04 -17.95 -92.13
N VAL A 81 32.76 -17.60 -92.17
CA VAL A 81 31.66 -18.57 -92.15
C VAL A 81 31.77 -19.58 -93.32
N ARG A 82 32.10 -19.10 -94.50
CA ARG A 82 32.30 -19.97 -95.64
C ARG A 82 33.46 -20.93 -95.43
N LYS A 83 34.56 -20.49 -94.81
CA LYS A 83 35.70 -21.35 -94.49
C LYS A 83 35.33 -22.43 -93.40
N GLU A 84 34.55 -22.07 -92.44
CA GLU A 84 34.06 -22.98 -91.43
C GLU A 84 33.11 -24.03 -91.97
N ILE A 85 32.17 -23.64 -92.82
CA ILE A 85 31.28 -24.51 -93.57
C ILE A 85 32.08 -25.43 -94.50
N GLN A 86 33.03 -24.91 -95.27
CA GLN A 86 33.88 -25.73 -96.12
C GLN A 86 34.63 -26.80 -95.35
N PHE A 87 35.28 -26.40 -94.25
CA PHE A 87 35.94 -27.35 -93.40
C PHE A 87 34.99 -28.45 -92.90
N TRP A 88 33.75 -28.07 -92.49
CA TRP A 88 32.77 -29.04 -92.05
C TRP A 88 32.35 -30.01 -93.15
N LEU A 89 32.08 -29.52 -94.30
CA LEU A 89 31.74 -30.36 -95.53
C LEU A 89 32.82 -31.33 -95.88
N ASP A 90 34.10 -30.93 -95.80
CA ASP A 90 35.28 -31.75 -96.18
C ASP A 90 35.59 -32.82 -95.15
N ASN A 91 35.28 -32.59 -93.90
CA ASN A 91 35.78 -33.42 -92.73
C ASN A 91 34.72 -34.05 -91.86
N ARG A 92 33.44 -33.68 -92.05
CA ARG A 92 32.39 -34.08 -91.13
C ARG A 92 31.10 -34.47 -91.86
N PRO A 93 30.30 -35.38 -91.18
CA PRO A 93 29.07 -35.85 -91.80
C PRO A 93 27.99 -34.74 -91.76
N LEU A 94 27.20 -34.64 -92.86
CA LEU A 94 26.20 -33.59 -92.98
C LEU A 94 24.97 -33.72 -92.06
N ASP A 95 24.71 -34.95 -91.54
CA ASP A 95 23.66 -35.25 -90.50
C ASP A 95 23.86 -34.51 -89.19
N ARG A 96 25.03 -33.90 -88.98
CA ARG A 96 25.40 -33.08 -87.80
C ARG A 96 25.51 -31.60 -88.16
N PHE A 97 25.03 -31.16 -89.28
CA PHE A 97 24.94 -29.79 -89.66
C PHE A 97 23.52 -29.25 -89.52
N LEU A 98 23.35 -28.35 -88.52
CA LEU A 98 22.06 -27.82 -88.15
C LEU A 98 21.95 -26.37 -88.70
N ILE A 99 20.85 -26.10 -89.35
CA ILE A 99 20.56 -24.74 -89.90
C ILE A 99 19.56 -24.05 -88.97
N ALA A 100 19.90 -22.82 -88.60
CA ALA A 100 19.01 -21.93 -87.84
C ALA A 100 18.94 -20.59 -88.57
N VAL A 101 17.84 -20.22 -89.15
CA VAL A 101 17.69 -19.01 -89.98
C VAL A 101 17.39 -17.81 -89.02
N SER A 102 18.37 -16.88 -88.96
CA SER A 102 18.22 -15.64 -88.21
C SER A 102 17.60 -14.52 -89.06
N SER A 103 17.88 -14.47 -90.36
CA SER A 103 17.31 -13.52 -91.31
C SER A 103 17.50 -14.04 -92.71
N GLY A 104 16.82 -13.42 -93.68
CA GLY A 104 16.80 -13.84 -95.07
C GLY A 104 15.79 -14.93 -95.34
N LYS A 105 15.92 -15.62 -96.47
CA LYS A 105 15.03 -16.69 -96.89
C LYS A 105 15.84 -17.97 -97.21
N VAL A 106 15.24 -19.06 -96.82
CA VAL A 106 15.69 -20.39 -97.23
C VAL A 106 14.49 -21.11 -97.80
N VAL A 107 14.59 -21.52 -99.06
CA VAL A 107 13.50 -22.17 -99.80
C VAL A 107 14.07 -23.48 -100.38
N TRP A 108 13.39 -24.57 -100.18
CA TRP A 108 13.73 -25.87 -100.76
C TRP A 108 12.89 -26.09 -101.98
N ASP A 109 13.52 -26.56 -103.08
CA ASP A 109 12.81 -26.99 -104.27
C ASP A 109 12.79 -28.50 -104.29
N GLN A 110 11.60 -29.06 -104.23
CA GLN A 110 11.37 -30.51 -104.16
C GLN A 110 11.62 -31.20 -105.51
N GLU A 111 11.40 -30.51 -106.60
CA GLU A 111 11.62 -31.07 -107.91
C GLU A 111 13.14 -31.09 -108.28
N ALA A 112 13.83 -30.03 -107.89
CA ALA A 112 15.28 -29.98 -108.11
C ALA A 112 16.07 -30.84 -107.05
N GLY A 113 15.45 -31.20 -105.90
CA GLY A 113 16.11 -31.91 -104.86
C GLY A 113 17.23 -31.13 -104.21
N ASP A 114 17.16 -29.79 -104.21
CA ASP A 114 18.12 -28.86 -103.67
C ASP A 114 17.40 -27.56 -103.16
N PHE A 115 18.15 -26.65 -102.58
CA PHE A 115 17.61 -25.31 -102.27
C PHE A 115 17.37 -24.54 -103.59
N ASP A 116 16.24 -23.78 -103.60
CA ASP A 116 16.00 -22.79 -104.66
C ASP A 116 16.98 -21.62 -104.57
N TRP A 117 18.05 -21.66 -105.27
CA TRP A 117 19.15 -20.71 -105.14
C TRP A 117 18.85 -19.32 -105.79
N GLU A 118 17.71 -19.16 -106.44
CA GLU A 118 17.23 -17.84 -106.89
C GLU A 118 16.44 -17.14 -105.77
N ARG A 119 15.85 -17.93 -104.90
CA ARG A 119 15.01 -17.44 -103.86
C ARG A 119 15.63 -17.58 -102.41
N THR A 120 16.76 -18.26 -102.34
CA THR A 120 17.51 -18.48 -101.10
C THR A 120 18.68 -17.52 -101.01
N ASP A 121 18.68 -16.62 -100.05
CA ASP A 121 19.73 -15.63 -99.89
C ASP A 121 20.54 -15.83 -98.55
N ALA A 122 20.01 -16.65 -97.58
CA ALA A 122 20.64 -16.89 -96.34
C ALA A 122 21.65 -18.04 -96.27
N LEU A 123 21.78 -18.80 -97.39
CA LEU A 123 22.73 -19.91 -97.51
C LEU A 123 23.88 -19.61 -98.48
N PRO A 124 25.13 -19.97 -98.18
CA PRO A 124 26.22 -19.83 -99.10
C PRO A 124 26.12 -20.89 -100.16
N ASP A 125 26.58 -20.56 -101.39
CA ASP A 125 26.64 -21.40 -102.62
C ASP A 125 27.44 -22.68 -102.42
N LEU A 126 28.29 -22.78 -101.43
CA LEU A 126 29.01 -23.97 -101.02
C LEU A 126 28.09 -25.12 -100.58
N LEU A 127 26.86 -24.84 -100.22
CA LEU A 127 25.87 -25.84 -99.78
C LEU A 127 25.05 -26.39 -100.94
N ARG A 128 25.25 -25.92 -102.11
CA ARG A 128 24.61 -26.38 -103.35
C ARG A 128 24.92 -27.84 -103.62
N GLY A 129 23.88 -28.65 -103.80
CA GLY A 129 24.00 -30.08 -104.12
C GLY A 129 24.57 -30.92 -102.96
N GLN A 130 24.67 -30.38 -101.69
CA GLN A 130 25.23 -31.10 -100.57
C GLN A 130 24.11 -31.89 -99.84
N PHE A 131 22.87 -31.49 -99.87
CA PHE A 131 21.78 -32.17 -99.24
C PHE A 131 21.01 -33.05 -100.19
N THR A 132 20.80 -34.27 -99.85
CA THR A 132 20.05 -35.29 -100.70
C THR A 132 18.59 -35.30 -100.36
N THR A 133 18.18 -34.73 -99.23
CA THR A 133 16.77 -34.60 -98.72
C THR A 133 16.64 -33.27 -98.05
N GLU A 134 15.43 -32.71 -98.00
CA GLU A 134 15.11 -31.48 -97.34
C GLU A 134 15.62 -31.51 -95.90
N PRO A 135 16.56 -30.67 -95.50
CA PRO A 135 17.01 -30.59 -94.10
C PRO A 135 16.00 -29.79 -93.27
N LEU A 136 15.81 -30.23 -92.01
CA LEU A 136 15.04 -29.44 -91.04
C LEU A 136 15.84 -28.23 -90.62
N TRP A 137 15.37 -27.05 -90.89
CA TRP A 137 15.94 -25.82 -90.32
C TRP A 137 15.05 -25.19 -89.24
N VAL A 138 15.63 -24.46 -88.29
CA VAL A 138 14.94 -23.74 -87.26
C VAL A 138 14.78 -22.28 -87.69
N ASP A 139 13.55 -21.85 -87.86
CA ASP A 139 13.23 -20.46 -88.16
C ASP A 139 13.24 -19.53 -86.99
N LEU A 140 14.23 -18.69 -86.84
CA LEU A 140 14.37 -17.67 -85.82
C LEU A 140 13.92 -16.26 -86.26
N THR A 141 13.53 -16.12 -87.58
CA THR A 141 13.13 -14.83 -88.12
C THR A 141 11.84 -14.28 -87.47
N ARG A 142 11.02 -15.16 -86.94
CA ARG A 142 9.73 -14.81 -86.26
C ARG A 142 9.93 -14.19 -84.88
N ILE A 143 11.13 -14.29 -84.34
CA ILE A 143 11.43 -13.71 -83.03
C ILE A 143 11.68 -12.22 -83.23
N ARG A 144 10.75 -11.36 -82.78
CA ARG A 144 10.80 -9.90 -82.95
C ARG A 144 12.13 -9.27 -82.52
N GLU A 145 12.72 -8.49 -83.38
CA GLU A 145 13.87 -7.61 -83.08
C GLU A 145 13.46 -6.69 -81.91
N GLY A 146 14.25 -6.67 -80.84
CA GLY A 146 14.05 -5.87 -79.70
C GLY A 146 13.43 -6.60 -78.42
N SER A 147 12.94 -7.86 -78.59
CA SER A 147 12.59 -8.69 -77.45
C SER A 147 13.84 -9.32 -76.88
N LYS A 148 14.02 -9.30 -75.49
CA LYS A 148 15.16 -9.97 -74.84
C LYS A 148 15.09 -11.48 -75.10
N TYR A 149 15.91 -12.04 -75.94
CA TYR A 149 16.00 -13.46 -76.27
C TYR A 149 16.14 -14.28 -74.93
N SER A 150 15.08 -14.93 -74.50
CA SER A 150 15.03 -15.62 -73.21
C SER A 150 14.22 -16.92 -73.33
N LEU A 151 14.61 -17.96 -72.62
CA LEU A 151 13.83 -19.21 -72.51
C LEU A 151 12.40 -19.02 -71.90
N ARG A 152 12.08 -17.82 -71.45
CA ARG A 152 10.71 -17.47 -71.02
C ARG A 152 9.76 -17.17 -72.17
N GLN A 153 10.33 -16.88 -73.41
CA GLN A 153 9.53 -16.71 -74.60
C GLN A 153 9.32 -18.05 -75.25
N ALA A 154 8.10 -18.40 -75.53
CA ALA A 154 7.72 -19.70 -76.05
C ALA A 154 8.41 -20.02 -77.36
N GLU A 155 8.49 -19.05 -78.31
CA GLU A 155 9.06 -19.20 -79.63
C GLU A 155 10.59 -19.42 -79.55
N PHE A 156 11.30 -18.63 -78.75
CA PHE A 156 12.72 -18.78 -78.52
C PHE A 156 13.04 -20.10 -77.80
N ARG A 157 12.27 -20.46 -76.81
CA ARG A 157 12.40 -21.73 -76.06
C ARG A 157 12.21 -22.94 -77.01
N ASP A 158 11.20 -22.87 -77.87
CA ASP A 158 10.87 -23.90 -78.84
C ASP A 158 12.02 -24.10 -79.84
N ALA A 159 12.56 -22.99 -80.34
CA ALA A 159 13.72 -23.01 -81.27
C ALA A 159 14.99 -23.56 -80.57
N VAL A 160 15.28 -23.13 -79.31
CA VAL A 160 16.38 -23.68 -78.48
C VAL A 160 16.18 -25.17 -78.24
N GLY A 161 14.95 -25.62 -77.93
CA GLY A 161 14.61 -27.02 -77.71
C GLY A 161 14.82 -27.89 -78.92
N THR A 162 14.47 -27.38 -80.11
CA THR A 162 14.65 -28.06 -81.36
C THR A 162 16.14 -28.26 -81.66
N LEU A 163 16.97 -27.24 -81.40
CA LEU A 163 18.45 -27.35 -81.65
C LEU A 163 19.12 -28.17 -80.52
N ALA A 164 18.60 -28.15 -79.31
CA ALA A 164 19.16 -28.88 -78.17
C ALA A 164 18.89 -30.39 -78.26
N ALA A 165 17.78 -30.81 -78.82
CA ALA A 165 17.36 -32.21 -78.93
C ALA A 165 18.45 -33.14 -79.56
N PRO A 166 19.00 -32.82 -80.75
CA PRO A 166 20.07 -33.63 -81.33
C PRO A 166 21.39 -33.56 -80.54
N LEU A 167 21.70 -32.44 -79.88
CA LEU A 167 22.90 -32.27 -79.08
C LEU A 167 22.81 -33.12 -77.79
N HIS A 168 21.62 -33.26 -77.14
CA HIS A 168 21.41 -34.14 -76.05
C HIS A 168 21.17 -35.60 -76.42
N GLY A 169 20.91 -35.88 -77.68
CA GLY A 169 20.59 -37.23 -78.18
C GLY A 169 19.26 -37.75 -77.76
N VAL A 170 18.30 -36.86 -77.49
CA VAL A 170 16.95 -37.18 -77.04
C VAL A 170 15.88 -36.42 -77.81
N GLY A 171 14.64 -36.89 -77.79
CA GLY A 171 13.54 -36.15 -78.42
C GLY A 171 13.21 -34.85 -77.71
N LYS A 172 12.75 -33.86 -78.46
CA LYS A 172 12.37 -32.52 -77.92
C LYS A 172 11.39 -32.58 -76.79
N ASP A 173 10.34 -33.45 -76.83
CA ASP A 173 9.31 -33.60 -75.79
C ASP A 173 9.90 -34.13 -74.46
N ALA A 174 10.94 -34.95 -74.56
CA ALA A 174 11.65 -35.44 -73.38
C ALA A 174 12.44 -34.32 -72.67
N LEU A 175 13.00 -33.40 -73.33
CA LEU A 175 13.72 -32.23 -72.82
C LEU A 175 12.76 -31.26 -72.11
N ASP A 176 11.63 -30.98 -72.70
CA ASP A 176 10.60 -30.09 -72.10
C ASP A 176 9.97 -30.70 -70.86
N SER A 177 9.75 -32.03 -70.87
CA SER A 177 9.16 -32.71 -69.66
C SER A 177 10.14 -32.75 -68.47
N GLU A 178 11.44 -32.86 -68.67
CA GLU A 178 12.48 -32.87 -67.66
C GLU A 178 12.61 -31.47 -66.98
N ASP A 179 12.60 -30.41 -67.78
CA ASP A 179 12.68 -29.02 -67.28
C ASP A 179 11.47 -28.67 -66.38
N ILE A 180 10.26 -29.10 -66.77
CA ILE A 180 9.05 -28.89 -65.96
C ILE A 180 9.09 -29.68 -64.64
N ARG A 181 9.60 -30.92 -64.62
CA ARG A 181 9.74 -31.72 -63.39
C ARG A 181 10.71 -31.07 -62.40
N GLN A 182 11.83 -30.57 -62.82
CA GLN A 182 12.84 -29.96 -61.98
C GLN A 182 12.32 -28.65 -61.33
N HIS A 183 11.58 -27.84 -62.07
CA HIS A 183 10.95 -26.63 -61.54
C HIS A 183 9.88 -26.92 -60.48
N ARG A 184 9.08 -27.96 -60.63
CA ARG A 184 8.06 -28.38 -59.64
C ARG A 184 8.69 -28.91 -58.35
N LEU A 185 9.76 -29.66 -58.41
CA LEU A 185 10.47 -30.20 -57.25
C LEU A 185 11.10 -29.09 -56.40
N SER A 186 11.78 -28.14 -57.02
CA SER A 186 12.41 -27.02 -56.36
C SER A 186 11.38 -26.09 -55.69
N ALA A 187 10.20 -25.87 -56.30
CA ALA A 187 9.12 -25.09 -55.72
C ALA A 187 8.49 -25.77 -54.50
N ARG A 188 8.33 -27.12 -54.54
CA ARG A 188 7.81 -27.89 -53.40
C ARG A 188 8.75 -27.87 -52.19
N LEU A 189 10.05 -28.04 -52.39
CA LEU A 189 11.08 -27.99 -51.35
C LEU A 189 11.15 -26.62 -50.67
N ARG A 190 11.09 -25.53 -51.43
CA ARG A 190 11.06 -24.16 -50.91
C ARG A 190 9.80 -23.89 -50.07
N ARG A 191 8.62 -24.31 -50.51
CA ARG A 191 7.36 -24.18 -49.76
C ARG A 191 7.41 -25.00 -48.46
N GLY A 192 7.90 -26.22 -48.53
CA GLY A 192 8.09 -27.06 -47.34
C GLY A 192 9.04 -26.47 -46.32
N ALA A 193 10.17 -25.91 -46.74
CA ALA A 193 11.14 -25.26 -45.86
C ALA A 193 10.55 -23.99 -45.21
N ILE A 194 9.83 -23.15 -45.97
CA ILE A 194 9.17 -21.94 -45.43
C ILE A 194 8.07 -22.33 -44.43
N SER A 195 7.22 -23.32 -44.77
CA SER A 195 6.18 -23.79 -43.87
C SER A 195 6.77 -24.37 -42.57
N GLY A 196 7.84 -25.14 -42.66
CA GLY A 196 8.54 -25.65 -41.49
C GLY A 196 9.13 -24.53 -40.59
N LEU A 197 9.73 -23.51 -41.19
CA LEU A 197 10.23 -22.35 -40.43
C LEU A 197 9.11 -21.54 -39.79
N VAL A 198 7.98 -21.37 -40.47
CA VAL A 198 6.81 -20.67 -39.89
C VAL A 198 6.25 -21.44 -38.69
N VAL A 199 6.10 -22.77 -38.80
CA VAL A 199 5.63 -23.61 -37.69
C VAL A 199 6.61 -23.55 -36.51
N LEU A 200 7.92 -23.63 -36.74
CA LEU A 200 8.92 -23.48 -35.70
C LEU A 200 8.86 -22.10 -35.03
N LEU A 201 8.68 -21.04 -35.81
CA LEU A 201 8.54 -19.68 -35.25
C LEU A 201 7.26 -19.56 -34.39
N VAL A 202 6.14 -20.05 -34.87
CA VAL A 202 4.87 -20.02 -34.13
C VAL A 202 4.95 -20.83 -32.83
N THR A 203 5.55 -22.02 -32.90
CA THR A 203 5.75 -22.85 -31.69
C THR A 203 6.72 -22.22 -30.71
N ALA A 204 7.79 -21.59 -31.17
CA ALA A 204 8.73 -20.87 -30.31
C ALA A 204 8.10 -19.63 -29.64
N LEU A 205 7.29 -18.88 -30.41
CA LEU A 205 6.54 -17.74 -29.86
C LEU A 205 5.47 -18.20 -28.86
N ALA A 206 4.75 -19.26 -29.15
CA ALA A 206 3.76 -19.84 -28.23
C ALA A 206 4.43 -20.38 -26.94
N ALA A 207 5.53 -21.11 -27.08
CA ALA A 207 6.30 -21.60 -25.93
C ALA A 207 6.91 -20.44 -25.10
N GLY A 208 7.42 -19.40 -25.76
CA GLY A 208 7.91 -18.19 -25.11
C GLY A 208 6.78 -17.43 -24.37
N GLY A 209 5.61 -17.29 -25.01
CA GLY A 209 4.43 -16.69 -24.39
C GLY A 209 3.95 -17.48 -23.15
N LEU A 210 3.88 -18.81 -23.25
CA LEU A 210 3.50 -19.69 -22.15
C LEU A 210 4.53 -19.61 -21.00
N ALA A 211 5.81 -19.61 -21.31
CA ALA A 211 6.86 -19.48 -20.29
C ALA A 211 6.82 -18.13 -19.57
N LEU A 212 6.55 -17.03 -20.29
CA LEU A 212 6.36 -15.70 -19.71
C LEU A 212 5.10 -15.67 -18.82
N GLN A 213 4.00 -16.27 -19.26
CA GLN A 213 2.79 -16.36 -18.47
C GLN A 213 3.03 -17.17 -17.19
N GLN A 214 3.63 -18.35 -17.28
CA GLN A 214 3.97 -19.17 -16.11
C GLN A 214 4.91 -18.45 -15.15
N ARG A 215 5.91 -17.73 -15.66
CA ARG A 215 6.80 -16.90 -14.84
C ARG A 215 6.04 -15.80 -14.11
N ASN A 216 5.14 -15.09 -14.80
CA ASN A 216 4.33 -14.04 -14.20
C ASN A 216 3.37 -14.59 -13.14
N GLU A 217 2.75 -15.73 -13.39
CA GLU A 217 1.90 -16.42 -12.42
C GLU A 217 2.71 -16.88 -11.18
N ALA A 218 3.88 -17.45 -11.39
CA ALA A 218 4.77 -17.85 -10.30
C ALA A 218 5.20 -16.65 -9.45
N LEU A 219 5.60 -15.54 -10.07
CA LEU A 219 5.94 -14.30 -9.39
C LEU A 219 4.72 -13.72 -8.63
N ASN A 220 3.54 -13.77 -9.22
CA ASN A 220 2.33 -13.31 -8.55
C ASN A 220 1.96 -14.17 -7.33
N ARG A 221 2.12 -15.50 -7.42
CA ARG A 221 1.91 -16.42 -6.30
C ARG A 221 2.95 -16.18 -5.21
N ALA A 222 4.23 -16.03 -5.57
CA ALA A 222 5.31 -15.72 -4.63
C ALA A 222 5.04 -14.39 -3.89
N ARG A 223 4.63 -13.34 -4.61
CA ARG A 223 4.26 -12.06 -4.00
C ARG A 223 3.06 -12.18 -3.07
N THR A 224 2.03 -12.94 -3.46
CA THR A 224 0.85 -13.16 -2.61
C THR A 224 1.26 -13.86 -1.31
N SER A 225 2.02 -14.96 -1.41
CA SER A 225 2.50 -15.72 -0.25
C SER A 225 3.40 -14.88 0.66
N ALA A 226 4.32 -14.10 0.09
CA ALA A 226 5.18 -13.19 0.86
C ALA A 226 4.38 -12.10 1.58
N SER A 227 3.37 -11.51 0.89
CA SER A 227 2.48 -10.52 1.50
C SER A 227 1.70 -11.11 2.67
N GLN A 228 1.13 -12.29 2.51
CA GLN A 228 0.38 -12.99 3.56
C GLN A 228 1.27 -13.37 4.75
N ALA A 229 2.47 -13.87 4.50
CA ALA A 229 3.42 -14.21 5.57
C ALA A 229 3.85 -12.97 6.36
N LEU A 230 4.10 -11.84 5.69
CA LEU A 230 4.42 -10.57 6.34
C LEU A 230 3.23 -10.01 7.12
N ALA A 231 2.01 -10.11 6.57
CA ALA A 231 0.79 -9.69 7.25
C ALA A 231 0.53 -10.52 8.52
N ALA A 232 0.65 -11.84 8.43
CA ALA A 232 0.55 -12.72 9.60
C ALA A 232 1.60 -12.39 10.65
N ARG A 233 2.84 -12.12 10.23
CA ARG A 233 3.91 -11.73 11.15
C ARG A 233 3.65 -10.37 11.80
N ALA A 234 3.07 -9.42 11.06
CA ALA A 234 2.65 -8.14 11.63
C ALA A 234 1.64 -8.34 12.76
N LEU A 235 0.62 -9.16 12.55
CA LEU A 235 -0.40 -9.44 13.56
C LEU A 235 0.17 -10.19 14.78
N GLU A 236 1.06 -11.16 14.56
CA GLU A 236 1.73 -11.90 15.63
C GLU A 236 2.60 -11.00 16.53
N THR A 237 3.26 -10.00 15.94
CA THR A 237 4.15 -9.09 16.67
C THR A 237 3.43 -7.88 17.26
N LEU A 238 2.14 -7.69 16.95
CA LEU A 238 1.41 -6.46 17.22
C LEU A 238 1.37 -6.07 18.69
N ASP A 239 1.14 -7.04 19.58
CA ASP A 239 1.01 -6.79 21.02
C ASP A 239 2.38 -6.61 21.70
N ALA A 240 3.42 -7.23 21.15
CA ALA A 240 4.76 -7.17 21.75
C ALA A 240 5.58 -6.00 21.21
N ASP A 241 5.48 -5.71 19.90
CA ASP A 241 6.25 -4.66 19.23
C ASP A 241 5.43 -4.01 18.10
N PRO A 242 4.54 -3.06 18.40
CA PRO A 242 3.70 -2.39 17.41
C PRO A 242 4.50 -1.66 16.31
N ARG A 243 5.72 -1.22 16.62
CA ARG A 243 6.61 -0.60 15.64
C ARG A 243 7.09 -1.59 14.59
N LYS A 244 7.54 -2.77 15.05
CA LYS A 244 8.00 -3.84 14.15
C LYS A 244 6.82 -4.41 13.36
N ALA A 245 5.66 -4.52 13.99
CA ALA A 245 4.41 -4.87 13.31
C ALA A 245 4.10 -3.89 12.18
N ALA A 246 4.29 -2.58 12.40
CA ALA A 246 4.10 -1.57 11.37
C ALA A 246 5.05 -1.77 10.17
N GLN A 247 6.31 -2.13 10.41
CA GLN A 247 7.24 -2.42 9.32
C GLN A 247 6.78 -3.63 8.51
N PHE A 248 6.39 -4.73 9.14
CA PHE A 248 5.87 -5.90 8.45
C PHE A 248 4.60 -5.61 7.65
N ALA A 249 3.64 -4.89 8.25
CA ALA A 249 2.39 -4.52 7.57
C ALA A 249 2.64 -3.63 6.33
N LEU A 250 3.53 -2.65 6.45
CA LEU A 250 3.94 -1.78 5.34
C LEU A 250 4.59 -2.56 4.19
N TYR A 251 5.46 -3.52 4.51
CA TYR A 251 6.07 -4.37 3.49
C TYR A 251 5.07 -5.36 2.89
N ALA A 252 4.13 -5.92 3.66
CA ALA A 252 3.07 -6.78 3.15
C ALA A 252 2.26 -6.07 2.06
N GLU A 253 1.82 -4.85 2.35
CA GLU A 253 1.06 -4.02 1.40
C GLU A 253 1.90 -3.63 0.17
N LYS A 254 3.18 -3.31 0.37
CA LYS A 254 4.09 -2.93 -0.73
C LYS A 254 4.38 -4.09 -1.68
N VAL A 255 4.49 -5.31 -1.17
CA VAL A 255 4.72 -6.52 -1.96
C VAL A 255 3.54 -6.80 -2.86
N LYS A 256 2.36 -6.86 -2.26
CA LYS A 256 1.08 -7.02 -2.96
C LYS A 256 -0.07 -6.67 -2.02
N PRO A 257 -0.93 -5.72 -2.39
CA PRO A 257 -2.18 -5.48 -1.67
C PRO A 257 -3.05 -6.75 -1.65
N THR A 258 -3.38 -7.23 -0.45
CA THR A 258 -4.26 -8.37 -0.18
C THR A 258 -5.21 -8.02 0.96
N ALA A 259 -6.25 -8.82 1.19
CA ALA A 259 -7.11 -8.67 2.36
C ALA A 259 -6.29 -8.77 3.66
N ASP A 260 -5.35 -9.72 3.73
CA ASP A 260 -4.49 -9.92 4.90
C ASP A 260 -3.56 -8.72 5.14
N SER A 261 -2.99 -8.12 4.09
CA SER A 261 -2.14 -6.93 4.22
C SER A 261 -2.95 -5.71 4.69
N ALA A 262 -4.18 -5.54 4.19
CA ALA A 262 -5.07 -4.47 4.63
C ALA A 262 -5.48 -4.66 6.11
N GLN A 263 -5.77 -5.90 6.53
CA GLN A 263 -6.01 -6.25 7.92
C GLN A 263 -4.82 -5.90 8.80
N ALA A 264 -3.63 -6.31 8.41
CA ALA A 264 -2.40 -6.02 9.16
C ALA A 264 -2.15 -4.51 9.28
N LEU A 265 -2.34 -3.74 8.19
CA LEU A 265 -2.27 -2.29 8.23
C LEU A 265 -3.28 -1.68 9.21
N ALA A 266 -4.55 -2.06 9.09
CA ALA A 266 -5.62 -1.54 9.94
C ALA A 266 -5.38 -1.84 11.42
N ALA A 267 -5.04 -3.09 11.75
CA ALA A 267 -4.73 -3.50 13.12
C ALA A 267 -3.51 -2.76 13.68
N THR A 268 -2.48 -2.57 12.85
CA THR A 268 -1.26 -1.88 13.26
C THR A 268 -1.51 -0.38 13.49
N VAL A 269 -2.31 0.27 12.64
CA VAL A 269 -2.73 1.67 12.85
C VAL A 269 -3.51 1.79 14.14
N ALA A 270 -4.44 0.86 14.43
CA ALA A 270 -5.22 0.86 15.65
C ALA A 270 -4.32 0.75 16.90
N ALA A 271 -3.38 -0.19 16.91
CA ALA A 271 -2.44 -0.39 18.01
C ALA A 271 -1.51 0.81 18.24
N ASN A 272 -1.18 1.55 17.19
CA ASN A 272 -0.34 2.74 17.25
C ASN A 272 -1.16 4.06 17.32
N SER A 273 -2.45 4.01 17.59
CA SER A 273 -3.34 5.19 17.56
C SER A 273 -2.92 6.30 18.52
N HIS A 274 -2.29 5.96 19.62
CA HIS A 274 -1.76 6.88 20.62
C HIS A 274 -0.28 7.23 20.42
N VAL A 275 0.45 6.53 19.53
CA VAL A 275 1.86 6.76 19.29
C VAL A 275 2.04 7.97 18.40
N GLU A 276 2.61 9.05 18.94
CA GLU A 276 2.98 10.21 18.15
C GLU A 276 4.27 9.93 17.36
N ARG A 277 5.26 9.33 18.02
CA ARG A 277 6.52 8.98 17.39
C ARG A 277 7.30 7.93 18.16
N HIS A 278 7.92 7.01 17.43
CA HIS A 278 9.04 6.21 17.93
C HIS A 278 10.33 6.98 17.69
N LEU A 279 11.03 7.34 18.77
CA LEU A 279 12.27 8.08 18.69
C LEU A 279 13.43 7.08 18.61
N LYS A 280 14.22 7.18 17.55
CA LYS A 280 15.50 6.47 17.49
C LYS A 280 16.59 7.32 18.08
N PRO A 281 17.43 6.76 18.94
CA PRO A 281 18.76 7.29 19.09
C PRO A 281 19.45 7.25 17.73
N GLY A 282 20.15 8.31 17.38
CA GLY A 282 20.94 8.34 16.14
C GLY A 282 21.80 7.09 16.02
N SER A 283 22.17 6.71 14.80
CA SER A 283 22.96 5.52 14.46
C SER A 283 24.39 5.54 15.00
N ASP A 284 24.59 6.01 16.21
CA ASP A 284 25.89 5.98 16.87
C ASP A 284 26.22 4.50 17.10
N LYS A 285 27.31 4.07 16.51
CA LYS A 285 27.80 2.70 16.56
C LYS A 285 27.72 2.19 18.00
N VAL A 286 26.91 1.19 18.21
CA VAL A 286 26.81 0.46 19.48
C VAL A 286 28.22 -0.06 19.80
N SER A 287 28.95 0.61 20.66
CA SER A 287 30.16 0.05 21.23
C SER A 287 29.73 -1.09 22.13
N ALA A 288 30.02 -2.31 21.68
CA ALA A 288 29.86 -3.49 22.49
C ALA A 288 30.72 -3.34 23.75
N PHE A 289 30.11 -2.96 24.85
CA PHE A 289 30.80 -2.92 26.15
C PHE A 289 31.00 -4.39 26.60
N ILE A 290 32.21 -4.82 26.54
CA ILE A 290 32.63 -6.18 26.96
C ILE A 290 32.49 -6.23 28.49
N GLY A 291 31.48 -6.91 29.00
CA GLY A 291 31.42 -7.33 30.38
C GLY A 291 30.14 -7.16 31.16
N SER A 292 29.17 -6.40 30.74
CA SER A 292 27.88 -6.28 31.45
C SER A 292 26.75 -6.93 30.64
N ARG A 293 25.98 -7.78 31.30
CA ARG A 293 24.86 -8.53 30.69
C ARG A 293 23.59 -7.67 30.48
N SER A 294 23.54 -6.44 30.97
CA SER A 294 22.41 -5.54 30.86
C SER A 294 22.77 -4.25 30.10
N ARG A 295 21.96 -3.89 29.13
CA ARG A 295 22.00 -2.55 28.52
C ARG A 295 21.44 -1.55 29.51
N PRO A 296 21.97 -0.32 29.61
CA PRO A 296 21.34 0.71 30.43
C PRO A 296 19.97 1.07 29.83
N PRO A 297 18.94 1.26 30.68
CA PRO A 297 17.61 1.61 30.22
C PRO A 297 17.57 3.01 29.60
N ALA A 298 16.67 3.21 28.64
CA ALA A 298 16.41 4.53 28.10
C ALA A 298 15.79 5.44 29.16
N GLN A 299 16.25 6.71 29.21
CA GLN A 299 15.72 7.72 30.10
C GLN A 299 14.96 8.79 29.33
N VAL A 300 13.86 9.29 29.90
CA VAL A 300 13.00 10.31 29.31
C VAL A 300 12.58 11.34 30.35
N ALA A 301 12.46 12.61 29.95
CA ALA A 301 11.84 13.65 30.77
C ALA A 301 11.04 14.60 29.86
N ILE A 302 9.84 14.96 30.26
CA ILE A 302 8.99 15.94 29.56
C ILE A 302 8.86 17.20 30.42
N SER A 303 8.99 18.38 29.79
CA SER A 303 8.70 19.64 30.46
C SER A 303 7.22 19.70 30.86
N ARG A 304 6.91 20.33 31.98
CA ARG A 304 5.54 20.42 32.50
C ARG A 304 4.58 21.06 31.52
N ASP A 305 5.04 22.05 30.72
CA ASP A 305 4.24 22.68 29.66
C ASP A 305 4.02 21.81 28.42
N GLY A 306 4.59 20.59 28.37
CA GLY A 306 4.50 19.65 27.26
C GLY A 306 5.21 20.10 25.99
N GLY A 307 6.15 21.08 26.09
CA GLY A 307 6.84 21.60 24.92
C GLY A 307 8.09 20.83 24.52
N ILE A 308 8.86 20.37 25.52
CA ILE A 308 10.17 19.75 25.34
C ILE A 308 10.20 18.34 25.92
N LEU A 309 10.79 17.43 25.13
CA LEU A 309 11.18 16.09 25.57
C LEU A 309 12.71 16.00 25.53
N ALA A 310 13.32 15.70 26.65
CA ALA A 310 14.70 15.27 26.74
C ALA A 310 14.74 13.75 26.83
N TYR A 311 15.61 13.13 26.06
CA TYR A 311 15.75 11.68 26.12
C TYR A 311 17.18 11.24 25.90
N TYR A 312 17.50 10.15 26.56
CA TYR A 312 18.77 9.47 26.47
C TYR A 312 18.50 8.03 26.05
N ALA A 313 19.12 7.64 24.95
CA ALA A 313 18.98 6.28 24.46
C ALA A 313 20.20 5.47 24.84
N ALA A 314 19.94 4.31 25.41
CA ALA A 314 20.93 3.38 25.87
C ALA A 314 21.96 3.00 24.79
N SER A 315 23.16 2.77 25.25
CA SER A 315 24.35 2.25 24.56
C SER A 315 25.35 3.30 24.05
N GLY A 316 26.13 3.83 24.98
CA GLY A 316 27.45 4.39 24.65
C GLY A 316 27.45 5.73 23.93
N SER A 317 26.32 6.42 23.79
CA SER A 317 26.31 7.79 23.34
C SER A 317 26.36 8.74 24.53
N ASP A 318 27.38 9.56 24.64
CA ASP A 318 27.49 10.62 25.64
C ASP A 318 26.56 11.80 25.32
N ARG A 319 25.33 11.54 24.85
CA ARG A 319 24.46 12.59 24.28
C ARG A 319 23.03 12.46 24.74
N VAL A 320 22.50 13.57 25.22
CA VAL A 320 21.06 13.75 25.48
C VAL A 320 20.43 14.45 24.30
N HIS A 321 19.35 13.86 23.78
CA HIS A 321 18.60 14.42 22.66
C HIS A 321 17.48 15.32 23.17
N ILE A 322 17.30 16.46 22.55
CA ILE A 322 16.24 17.42 22.84
C ILE A 322 15.28 17.47 21.67
N TYR A 323 14.01 17.21 21.95
CA TYR A 323 12.93 17.14 20.97
C TYR A 323 11.84 18.15 21.30
N ASP A 324 11.46 18.95 20.30
CA ASP A 324 10.31 19.83 20.38
C ASP A 324 9.05 19.04 20.04
N ILE A 325 8.21 18.81 21.05
CA ILE A 325 6.97 18.03 20.90
C ILE A 325 5.98 18.74 19.98
N ARG A 326 5.86 20.07 20.11
CA ARG A 326 4.90 20.86 19.33
C ARG A 326 5.30 20.95 17.86
N ALA A 327 6.62 21.15 17.60
CA ALA A 327 7.13 21.21 16.24
C ALA A 327 7.35 19.81 15.61
N GLY A 328 7.29 18.75 16.39
CA GLY A 328 7.47 17.37 15.92
C GLY A 328 8.87 17.05 15.41
N ARG A 329 9.92 17.74 15.93
CA ARG A 329 11.29 17.61 15.43
C ARG A 329 12.34 17.63 16.51
N GLN A 330 13.45 16.98 16.26
CA GLN A 330 14.63 17.10 17.11
C GLN A 330 15.23 18.51 16.99
N LEU A 331 15.45 19.16 18.13
CA LEU A 331 16.06 20.49 18.19
C LEU A 331 17.58 20.39 18.22
N LYS A 332 18.11 19.67 19.20
CA LYS A 332 19.53 19.64 19.52
C LYS A 332 19.95 18.32 20.15
N THR A 333 21.24 18.15 20.27
CA THR A 333 21.88 17.08 21.02
C THR A 333 22.89 17.70 21.96
N LEU A 334 22.79 17.39 23.25
CA LEU A 334 23.69 17.88 24.27
C LEU A 334 24.79 16.85 24.52
N PRO A 335 26.07 17.23 24.57
CA PRO A 335 27.17 16.34 24.89
C PRO A 335 27.28 16.17 26.43
N ALA A 336 26.33 15.46 27.01
CA ALA A 336 26.31 15.16 28.43
C ALA A 336 27.19 13.93 28.71
N ARG A 337 27.96 13.97 29.80
CA ARG A 337 28.85 12.87 30.19
C ARG A 337 28.06 11.79 30.95
N TYR A 338 27.51 10.84 30.24
CA TYR A 338 26.73 9.76 30.80
C TYR A 338 27.52 8.43 30.82
N ASN A 339 27.38 7.67 31.91
CA ASN A 339 27.90 6.32 32.00
C ASN A 339 26.77 5.33 32.07
N GLY A 340 26.68 4.46 31.08
CA GLY A 340 25.62 3.48 30.95
C GLY A 340 25.58 2.35 31.98
N ALA A 341 26.33 2.40 33.06
CA ALA A 341 26.39 1.30 34.02
C ALA A 341 25.29 1.35 35.10
N VAL A 342 24.72 2.55 35.41
CA VAL A 342 23.68 2.72 36.44
C VAL A 342 22.76 3.86 35.97
N GLY A 343 21.51 3.57 35.73
CA GLY A 343 20.50 4.45 35.12
C GLY A 343 20.57 5.92 35.56
N GLY A 344 21.02 6.80 34.69
CA GLY A 344 21.05 8.25 34.93
C GLY A 344 19.67 8.85 34.88
N ARG A 345 19.45 9.93 35.67
CA ARG A 345 18.17 10.64 35.72
C ARG A 345 18.19 11.89 34.86
N LEU A 346 17.06 12.27 34.34
CA LEU A 346 16.83 13.51 33.59
C LEU A 346 15.71 14.30 34.25
N GLU A 347 15.92 15.59 34.47
CA GLU A 347 14.92 16.50 35.05
C GLU A 347 14.86 17.79 34.25
N LEU A 348 13.67 18.20 33.82
CA LEU A 348 13.42 19.42 33.07
C LEU A 348 12.71 20.47 33.93
N SER A 349 13.08 21.75 33.78
CA SER A 349 12.27 22.87 34.27
C SER A 349 10.88 22.87 33.61
N SER A 350 9.92 23.57 34.24
CA SER A 350 8.53 23.57 33.75
C SER A 350 8.38 24.05 32.31
N ASP A 351 9.23 24.96 31.87
CA ASP A 351 9.29 25.52 30.49
C ASP A 351 10.28 24.81 29.56
N GLY A 352 10.94 23.74 30.04
CA GLY A 352 11.97 23.02 29.30
C GLY A 352 13.25 23.77 29.01
N ALA A 353 13.50 24.95 29.67
CA ALA A 353 14.66 25.78 29.40
C ALA A 353 15.93 25.27 30.08
N VAL A 354 15.81 24.57 31.20
CA VAL A 354 16.93 24.03 31.99
C VAL A 354 16.76 22.51 32.11
N LEU A 355 17.85 21.78 31.91
CA LEU A 355 17.91 20.33 32.05
C LEU A 355 19.01 19.98 33.05
N ALA A 356 18.65 19.15 34.03
CA ALA A 356 19.62 18.50 34.90
C ALA A 356 19.81 17.03 34.43
N VAL A 357 21.05 16.59 34.37
CA VAL A 357 21.46 15.26 33.90
C VAL A 357 22.35 14.61 34.94
N GLU A 358 21.98 13.42 35.38
CA GLU A 358 22.88 12.55 36.16
C GLU A 358 23.83 11.81 35.22
N GLY A 359 25.10 12.06 35.37
CA GLY A 359 26.17 11.51 34.55
C GLY A 359 27.01 10.46 35.28
N VAL A 360 28.19 10.20 34.72
CA VAL A 360 29.20 9.25 35.20
C VAL A 360 29.71 9.67 36.58
N GLN A 361 29.95 8.69 37.45
CA GLN A 361 30.60 8.93 38.74
C GLN A 361 29.88 10.02 39.59
N HIS A 362 28.57 9.96 39.60
CA HIS A 362 27.71 10.91 40.31
C HIS A 362 27.89 12.38 39.92
N LEU A 363 28.37 12.60 38.70
CA LEU A 363 28.41 13.91 38.09
C LEU A 363 27.00 14.38 37.76
N VAL A 364 26.61 15.51 38.31
CA VAL A 364 25.36 16.17 37.88
C VAL A 364 25.70 17.36 37.04
N GLU A 365 25.19 17.39 35.83
CA GLU A 365 25.34 18.48 34.89
C GLU A 365 24.03 19.24 34.71
N VAL A 366 24.09 20.55 34.71
CA VAL A 366 22.95 21.43 34.46
C VAL A 366 23.18 22.19 33.17
N TRP A 367 22.22 22.09 32.25
CA TRP A 367 22.33 22.63 30.89
C TRP A 367 21.27 23.68 30.60
N ASP A 368 21.63 24.75 29.90
CA ASP A 368 20.72 25.65 29.19
C ASP A 368 20.32 24.94 27.89
N VAL A 369 19.10 24.48 27.82
CA VAL A 369 18.57 23.66 26.68
C VAL A 369 18.55 24.50 25.39
N ARG A 370 18.12 25.77 25.48
CA ARG A 370 18.00 26.65 24.30
C ARG A 370 19.36 27.01 23.69
N LYS A 371 20.34 27.25 24.52
CA LYS A 371 21.70 27.63 24.10
C LYS A 371 22.60 26.42 23.88
N ALA A 372 22.20 25.22 24.29
CA ALA A 372 23.01 24.01 24.35
C ALA A 372 24.33 24.23 25.12
N ARG A 373 24.24 24.95 26.22
CA ARG A 373 25.41 25.35 27.01
C ARG A 373 25.36 24.70 28.39
N LEU A 374 26.47 24.09 28.77
CA LEU A 374 26.65 23.64 30.15
C LEU A 374 26.68 24.86 31.09
N LEU A 375 25.73 24.90 32.02
CA LEU A 375 25.66 25.92 33.05
C LEU A 375 26.58 25.55 34.20
N ARG A 376 26.45 24.34 34.71
CA ARG A 376 27.20 23.82 35.87
C ARG A 376 27.43 22.32 35.69
N SER A 377 28.54 21.91 36.36
CA SER A 377 28.86 20.47 36.51
C SER A 377 29.42 20.29 37.93
N ARG A 378 28.89 19.35 38.66
CA ARG A 378 29.33 19.06 40.04
C ARG A 378 29.31 17.56 40.27
N THR A 379 30.42 17.05 40.82
CA THR A 379 30.47 15.68 41.33
C THR A 379 29.79 15.68 42.70
N MET A 380 28.83 14.78 42.88
CA MET A 380 28.13 14.61 44.14
C MET A 380 28.79 13.45 44.89
N GLY A 381 29.07 13.67 46.20
CA GLY A 381 29.73 12.64 47.05
C GLY A 381 31.26 12.88 47.24
N ASN A 382 31.90 12.05 48.09
CA ASN A 382 33.31 12.17 48.40
C ASN A 382 34.15 11.59 47.23
N PRO A 383 35.04 12.37 46.59
CA PRO A 383 35.89 11.88 45.52
C PRO A 383 36.85 10.75 45.90
N GLU A 384 37.12 10.56 47.19
CA GLU A 384 38.02 9.54 47.66
C GLU A 384 37.42 8.14 47.79
N ASP A 385 36.08 8.03 47.62
CA ASP A 385 35.33 6.74 47.78
C ASP A 385 34.97 6.10 46.44
N LEU A 386 35.79 6.30 45.43
CA LEU A 386 35.58 5.80 44.07
C LEU A 386 35.64 4.26 43.93
N SER A 387 35.98 3.55 45.03
CA SER A 387 36.05 2.10 45.00
C SER A 387 34.73 1.37 45.24
N ASN A 388 33.66 2.04 45.69
CA ASN A 388 32.37 1.47 45.92
C ASN A 388 31.32 2.02 44.91
N VAL A 389 30.92 1.17 44.01
CA VAL A 389 29.89 1.41 42.93
C VAL A 389 28.49 1.72 43.49
N GLU A 390 28.33 1.76 44.82
CA GLU A 390 27.03 1.82 45.51
C GLU A 390 26.62 3.21 46.07
N THR A 391 27.39 4.25 45.87
CA THR A 391 26.96 5.60 46.23
C THR A 391 26.05 6.18 45.20
N ASN A 392 24.79 5.82 45.20
CA ASN A 392 23.83 6.16 44.19
C ASN A 392 23.03 7.43 44.56
N LEU A 393 22.89 8.32 43.56
CA LEU A 393 21.87 9.35 43.63
C LEU A 393 20.49 8.69 43.73
N ARG A 394 19.77 8.94 44.81
CA ARG A 394 18.45 8.29 45.06
C ARG A 394 17.31 9.11 44.49
N ALA A 395 17.38 10.43 44.54
CA ALA A 395 16.40 11.30 43.94
C ALA A 395 17.04 12.60 43.44
N MET A 396 16.44 13.17 42.45
CA MET A 396 16.79 14.47 41.89
C MET A 396 15.49 15.23 41.61
N ALA A 397 15.46 16.52 41.81
CA ALA A 397 14.30 17.36 41.49
C ALA A 397 14.82 18.77 41.08
N LEU A 398 14.20 19.30 40.01
CA LEU A 398 14.50 20.67 39.52
C LEU A 398 13.30 21.59 39.84
N SER A 399 13.57 22.81 40.33
CA SER A 399 12.49 23.78 40.57
C SER A 399 11.82 24.20 39.24
N SER A 400 10.57 24.65 39.31
CA SER A 400 9.77 25.02 38.13
C SER A 400 10.48 26.03 37.23
N ASP A 401 11.25 27.01 37.82
CA ASP A 401 12.03 28.02 37.11
C ASP A 401 13.45 27.57 36.74
N GLY A 402 13.82 26.33 37.08
CA GLY A 402 15.14 25.77 36.80
C GLY A 402 16.29 26.36 37.65
N ARG A 403 16.00 27.20 38.66
CA ARG A 403 17.06 27.88 39.45
C ARG A 403 17.58 27.12 40.67
N ARG A 404 16.84 26.10 41.13
CA ARG A 404 17.24 25.23 42.21
C ARG A 404 17.21 23.78 41.79
N LEU A 405 18.28 23.06 42.12
CA LEU A 405 18.38 21.63 41.94
C LEU A 405 18.57 20.97 43.30
N ALA A 406 17.67 20.05 43.63
CA ALA A 406 17.77 19.21 44.85
C ALA A 406 18.26 17.82 44.45
N THR A 407 19.13 17.24 45.22
CA THR A 407 19.65 15.90 45.09
C THR A 407 19.62 15.17 46.43
N ALA A 408 19.28 13.90 46.42
CA ALA A 408 19.38 13.04 47.59
C ALA A 408 20.33 11.89 47.31
N GLN A 409 21.31 11.69 48.17
CA GLN A 409 22.35 10.68 48.06
C GLN A 409 22.41 9.80 49.33
N ALA A 410 22.58 8.49 49.16
CA ALA A 410 22.86 7.59 50.23
C ALA A 410 24.38 7.38 50.38
N THR A 411 24.88 7.44 51.60
CA THR A 411 26.30 7.18 51.88
C THR A 411 26.49 5.70 52.16
N SER A 412 27.45 5.06 51.47
CA SER A 412 27.78 3.66 51.75
C SER A 412 28.32 3.50 53.15
N GLY A 413 27.74 2.56 53.86
CA GLY A 413 28.22 2.19 55.25
C GLY A 413 27.42 2.84 56.37
N THR A 414 26.87 4.04 56.23
CA THR A 414 26.10 4.70 57.33
C THR A 414 24.59 4.67 57.10
N ARG A 415 24.12 4.32 55.92
CA ARG A 415 22.74 4.42 55.50
C ARG A 415 22.09 5.81 55.66
N GLU A 416 22.92 6.84 55.92
CA GLU A 416 22.46 8.23 56.01
C GLU A 416 22.18 8.80 54.63
N LEU A 417 21.12 9.55 54.51
CA LEU A 417 20.72 10.20 53.30
C LEU A 417 21.12 11.71 53.38
N HIS A 418 21.96 12.16 52.42
CA HIS A 418 22.32 13.55 52.29
C HIS A 418 21.48 14.24 51.25
N ILE A 419 20.78 15.31 51.63
CA ILE A 419 20.01 16.14 50.72
C ILE A 419 20.77 17.47 50.54
N SER A 420 21.12 17.77 49.29
CA SER A 420 21.76 19.02 48.89
C SER A 420 20.86 19.84 47.96
N ILE A 421 20.75 21.13 48.18
CA ILE A 421 20.06 22.07 47.31
C ILE A 421 21.10 22.99 46.68
N LEU A 422 21.21 23.00 45.38
CA LEU A 422 22.11 23.85 44.61
C LEU A 422 21.35 24.99 43.92
N ASP A 423 22.04 26.14 43.82
CA ASP A 423 21.67 27.19 42.90
C ASP A 423 22.30 26.87 41.53
N THR A 424 21.47 26.65 40.50
CA THR A 424 21.92 26.25 39.17
C THR A 424 22.67 27.35 38.41
N VAL A 425 22.46 28.59 38.77
CA VAL A 425 23.11 29.77 38.16
C VAL A 425 24.50 30.00 38.77
N THR A 426 24.58 30.02 40.10
CA THR A 426 25.83 30.28 40.81
C THR A 426 26.67 29.02 41.04
N GLY A 427 26.03 27.84 41.10
CA GLY A 427 26.67 26.58 41.46
C GLY A 427 26.93 26.40 42.96
N GLN A 428 26.46 27.34 43.78
CA GLN A 428 26.63 27.25 45.22
C GLN A 428 25.62 26.29 45.86
N VAL A 429 26.06 25.57 46.89
CA VAL A 429 25.14 24.82 47.77
C VAL A 429 24.44 25.80 48.66
N VAL A 430 23.13 25.86 48.53
CA VAL A 430 22.25 26.74 49.29
C VAL A 430 21.89 26.08 50.63
N HIS A 431 21.77 24.78 50.64
CA HIS A 431 21.45 23.98 51.79
C HIS A 431 22.00 22.58 51.64
N GLU A 432 22.51 22.00 52.71
CA GLU A 432 22.95 20.64 52.86
C GLU A 432 22.54 20.11 54.21
N ASP A 433 21.94 18.95 54.25
CA ASP A 433 21.49 18.32 55.50
C ASP A 433 21.61 16.80 55.38
N SER A 434 21.91 16.16 56.53
CA SER A 434 21.90 14.69 56.65
C SER A 434 20.66 14.27 57.39
N THR A 435 19.84 13.47 56.79
CA THR A 435 18.70 12.86 57.47
C THR A 435 19.14 11.54 58.10
N GLY A 436 18.96 11.38 59.39
CA GLY A 436 19.28 10.11 60.10
C GLY A 436 18.32 8.96 59.77
N SER A 437 17.62 9.01 58.62
CA SER A 437 16.73 7.95 58.20
C SER A 437 17.45 6.94 57.33
N GLU A 438 17.20 5.66 57.51
CA GLU A 438 17.72 4.55 56.69
C GLU A 438 17.15 4.54 55.26
N GLY A 439 16.66 5.71 54.76
CA GLY A 439 15.82 5.85 53.58
C GLY A 439 16.53 5.64 52.28
N VAL A 440 16.43 4.45 51.74
CA VAL A 440 16.85 4.13 50.35
C VAL A 440 15.82 4.63 49.32
N HIS A 441 14.56 4.83 49.75
CA HIS A 441 13.41 5.18 48.88
C HIS A 441 12.89 6.56 49.26
N ILE A 442 13.39 7.58 48.58
CA ILE A 442 13.00 8.97 48.82
C ILE A 442 12.45 9.59 47.54
N GLY A 443 11.35 10.30 47.61
CA GLY A 443 10.81 11.18 46.58
C GLY A 443 11.14 12.64 46.88
N LEU A 444 11.64 13.38 45.91
CA LEU A 444 11.89 14.81 46.03
C LEU A 444 11.03 15.57 45.03
N ALA A 445 10.42 16.68 45.44
CA ALA A 445 9.80 17.61 44.49
C ALA A 445 9.77 19.03 45.08
N PHE A 446 9.93 20.04 44.27
CA PHE A 446 9.70 21.42 44.68
C PHE A 446 8.19 21.71 44.73
N VAL A 447 7.77 22.35 45.78
CA VAL A 447 6.39 22.79 45.96
C VAL A 447 6.08 23.82 44.85
N LYS A 448 4.93 23.66 44.23
CA LYS A 448 4.46 24.47 43.11
C LYS A 448 4.72 25.98 43.34
N ASP A 449 5.31 26.62 42.31
CA ASP A 449 5.60 28.04 42.27
C ASP A 449 6.41 28.59 43.48
N SER A 450 7.19 27.71 44.12
CA SER A 450 8.05 28.08 45.22
C SER A 450 9.42 27.40 45.14
N HIS A 451 10.35 27.82 45.96
CA HIS A 451 11.64 27.15 46.16
C HIS A 451 11.64 26.23 47.40
N ARG A 452 10.45 25.94 47.96
CA ARG A 452 10.30 24.99 49.05
C ARG A 452 10.45 23.60 48.49
N LEU A 453 11.22 22.75 49.15
CA LEU A 453 11.47 21.37 48.75
C LEU A 453 10.66 20.43 49.67
N LEU A 454 9.83 19.56 49.07
CA LEU A 454 9.22 18.44 49.78
C LEU A 454 10.11 17.20 49.62
N ALA A 455 10.35 16.52 50.71
CA ALA A 455 10.96 15.19 50.76
C ALA A 455 9.93 14.18 51.33
N LEU A 456 9.68 13.10 50.58
CA LEU A 456 8.83 11.98 50.96
C LEU A 456 9.72 10.77 51.29
N ASP A 457 9.72 10.34 52.50
CA ASP A 457 10.34 9.08 52.91
C ASP A 457 9.31 7.94 52.71
N ALA A 458 9.53 7.09 51.73
CA ALA A 458 8.59 5.99 51.42
C ALA A 458 8.74 4.80 52.38
N LEU A 459 9.81 4.67 53.14
CA LEU A 459 9.91 3.63 54.17
C LEU A 459 9.13 3.99 55.42
N GLU A 460 9.21 5.25 55.83
CA GLU A 460 8.51 5.75 57.02
C GLU A 460 7.09 6.24 56.71
N GLY A 461 6.74 6.41 55.42
CA GLY A 461 5.50 7.02 54.97
C GLY A 461 5.31 8.43 55.53
N SER A 462 6.37 9.24 55.47
CA SER A 462 6.37 10.59 56.03
C SER A 462 6.88 11.63 55.10
N THR A 463 6.37 12.85 55.19
CA THR A 463 6.80 14.00 54.41
C THR A 463 7.39 15.09 55.27
N ARG A 464 8.40 15.80 54.75
CA ARG A 464 8.97 17.03 55.34
C ARG A 464 9.11 18.09 54.23
N VAL A 465 8.97 19.35 54.63
CA VAL A 465 9.13 20.44 53.67
C VAL A 465 10.26 21.37 54.18
N HIS A 466 11.26 21.57 53.33
CA HIS A 466 12.34 22.55 53.58
C HIS A 466 11.87 23.94 53.17
N ASP A 467 12.07 24.92 54.07
CA ASP A 467 11.80 26.31 53.78
C ASP A 467 13.14 27.04 53.51
N PRO A 468 13.42 27.49 52.32
CA PRO A 468 14.71 28.13 51.97
C PRO A 468 14.90 29.47 52.65
N LEU A 469 13.84 30.14 53.09
CA LEU A 469 13.94 31.43 53.80
C LEU A 469 14.35 31.23 55.24
N ARG A 470 13.97 30.12 55.86
CA ARG A 470 14.32 29.77 57.25
C ARG A 470 15.54 28.86 57.34
N GLY A 471 15.91 28.20 56.23
CA GLY A 471 16.97 27.18 56.20
C GLY A 471 16.64 25.93 57.05
N THR A 472 15.36 25.64 57.28
CA THR A 472 14.92 24.56 58.20
C THR A 472 13.88 23.67 57.55
N TRP A 473 13.84 22.42 57.99
CA TRP A 473 12.78 21.44 57.65
C TRP A 473 11.60 21.57 58.59
N SER A 474 10.40 21.37 58.07
CA SER A 474 9.19 21.19 58.90
C SER A 474 9.29 19.91 59.70
N THR A 475 8.44 19.78 60.72
CA THR A 475 8.20 18.51 61.41
C THR A 475 7.69 17.46 60.40
N ALA A 476 8.12 16.22 60.64
CA ALA A 476 7.67 15.10 59.78
C ALA A 476 6.15 14.91 59.93
N ARG A 477 5.47 14.83 58.82
CA ARG A 477 4.07 14.52 58.72
C ARG A 477 3.90 13.11 58.21
N LYS A 478 3.25 12.24 58.98
CA LYS A 478 2.94 10.88 58.53
C LYS A 478 1.73 10.84 57.60
N LEU A 479 1.75 9.94 56.63
CA LEU A 479 0.62 9.65 55.78
C LEU A 479 -0.38 8.77 56.53
N ASP A 480 -1.68 9.11 56.46
CA ASP A 480 -2.73 8.47 57.21
C ASP A 480 -2.98 7.02 56.77
N GLY A 481 -2.71 6.06 57.66
CA GLY A 481 -2.91 4.63 57.39
C GLY A 481 -1.82 4.02 56.45
N TYR A 482 -0.64 4.62 56.45
CA TYR A 482 0.50 4.07 55.73
C TYR A 482 0.95 2.71 56.30
N PRO A 483 1.27 1.70 55.47
CA PRO A 483 1.71 0.38 55.93
C PRO A 483 3.02 0.48 56.71
N ALA A 484 3.18 -0.36 57.71
CA ALA A 484 4.38 -0.39 58.53
C ALA A 484 5.56 -0.95 57.74
N LYS A 485 6.62 -0.13 57.57
CA LYS A 485 7.95 -0.48 56.99
C LYS A 485 7.90 -1.38 55.76
N PRO A 486 7.31 -0.96 54.65
CA PRO A 486 7.39 -1.69 53.39
C PRO A 486 8.83 -1.70 52.90
N ARG A 487 9.25 -2.77 52.20
CA ARG A 487 10.58 -2.85 51.54
C ARG A 487 10.38 -2.55 50.06
N ASP A 488 11.39 -1.89 49.45
CA ASP A 488 11.48 -1.69 48.00
C ASP A 488 10.23 -1.03 47.39
N VAL A 489 9.83 0.14 47.90
CA VAL A 489 8.71 0.93 47.35
C VAL A 489 9.21 1.89 46.31
N ASP A 490 8.74 1.75 45.07
CA ASP A 490 9.00 2.75 44.06
C ASP A 490 8.13 3.99 44.28
N THR A 491 8.72 5.17 44.15
CA THR A 491 8.12 6.42 44.58
C THR A 491 8.18 7.48 43.51
N GLU A 492 7.02 7.97 43.12
CA GLU A 492 6.94 9.10 42.19
C GLU A 492 6.15 10.24 42.86
N VAL A 493 6.73 11.44 42.84
CA VAL A 493 6.10 12.65 43.41
C VAL A 493 5.78 13.59 42.23
N SER A 494 4.55 14.12 42.20
CA SER A 494 4.13 15.07 41.18
C SER A 494 5.01 16.31 41.18
N SER A 495 5.21 16.91 39.99
CA SER A 495 6.11 18.06 39.79
C SER A 495 5.79 19.30 40.63
N GLY A 496 4.60 19.36 41.26
CA GLY A 496 4.18 20.41 42.18
C GLY A 496 4.19 20.00 43.64
N ALA A 497 4.69 18.78 43.98
CA ALA A 497 4.73 18.20 45.31
C ALA A 497 3.33 18.06 45.98
N GLU A 498 2.26 17.94 45.19
CA GLU A 498 0.90 17.85 45.70
C GLU A 498 0.43 16.41 45.89
N GLN A 499 0.96 15.47 45.09
CA GLN A 499 0.57 14.06 45.10
C GLN A 499 1.79 13.14 44.97
N ALA A 500 1.65 11.92 45.46
CA ALA A 500 2.63 10.86 45.24
C ALA A 500 1.94 9.54 44.87
N ALA A 501 2.57 8.81 43.95
CA ALA A 501 2.27 7.41 43.69
C ALA A 501 3.33 6.55 44.36
N LEU A 502 2.88 5.53 45.08
CA LEU A 502 3.75 4.56 45.73
C LEU A 502 3.40 3.18 45.18
N VAL A 503 4.39 2.55 44.52
CA VAL A 503 4.28 1.22 43.92
C VAL A 503 5.02 0.23 44.82
N PHE A 504 4.30 -0.75 45.35
CA PHE A 504 4.83 -1.76 46.26
C PHE A 504 5.23 -3.02 45.50
N PRO A 505 6.23 -3.80 45.98
CA PRO A 505 6.70 -5.00 45.32
C PRO A 505 5.65 -6.10 45.11
N ASP A 506 4.59 -6.07 45.92
CA ASP A 506 3.45 -6.99 45.80
C ASP A 506 2.40 -6.60 44.77
N GLY A 507 2.72 -5.60 43.92
CA GLY A 507 1.86 -5.09 42.86
C GLY A 507 0.78 -4.12 43.35
N ARG A 508 0.73 -3.81 44.62
CA ARG A 508 -0.15 -2.76 45.17
C ARG A 508 0.38 -1.39 44.74
N THR A 509 -0.49 -0.53 44.28
CA THR A 509 -0.21 0.88 44.00
C THR A 509 -1.13 1.77 44.80
N GLN A 510 -0.58 2.82 45.42
CA GLN A 510 -1.35 3.77 46.21
C GLN A 510 -1.06 5.20 45.73
N LEU A 511 -2.12 5.98 45.61
CA LEU A 511 -2.06 7.41 45.32
C LEU A 511 -2.37 8.20 46.54
N TRP A 512 -1.53 9.16 46.91
CA TRP A 512 -1.61 9.95 48.13
C TRP A 512 -1.67 11.45 47.79
N ASP A 513 -2.49 12.18 48.52
CA ASP A 513 -2.47 13.63 48.59
C ASP A 513 -1.46 14.05 49.67
N LEU A 514 -0.39 14.70 49.24
CA LEU A 514 0.71 15.11 50.15
C LEU A 514 0.37 16.37 50.98
N VAL A 515 -0.60 17.17 50.51
CA VAL A 515 -1.08 18.35 51.24
C VAL A 515 -1.93 17.94 52.44
N THR A 516 -2.81 16.96 52.23
CA THR A 516 -3.71 16.50 53.30
C THR A 516 -3.18 15.30 54.08
N GLY A 517 -2.20 14.55 53.51
CA GLY A 517 -1.67 13.29 54.05
C GLY A 517 -2.62 12.12 53.86
N ARG A 518 -3.70 12.25 53.10
CA ARG A 518 -4.71 11.22 52.90
C ARG A 518 -4.48 10.40 51.66
N ARG A 519 -4.82 9.11 51.72
CA ARG A 519 -4.81 8.25 50.55
C ARG A 519 -6.00 8.58 49.66
N ILE A 520 -5.71 8.86 48.38
CA ILE A 520 -6.69 9.14 47.33
C ILE A 520 -7.27 7.83 46.78
N ALA A 521 -6.40 6.88 46.46
CA ALA A 521 -6.78 5.62 45.85
C ALA A 521 -5.80 4.50 46.19
N SER A 522 -6.21 3.25 46.02
CA SER A 522 -5.39 2.06 46.17
C SER A 522 -5.84 0.99 45.18
N LEU A 523 -4.90 0.47 44.39
CA LEU A 523 -5.06 -0.73 43.57
C LEU A 523 -4.42 -1.90 44.34
N ALA A 524 -5.21 -2.95 44.62
CA ALA A 524 -4.79 -4.01 45.53
C ALA A 524 -3.76 -4.96 44.94
N THR A 525 -3.89 -5.32 43.66
CA THR A 525 -2.99 -6.24 42.92
C THR A 525 -3.00 -5.86 41.42
N ASP A 526 -2.02 -6.33 40.73
CA ASP A 526 -1.91 -6.11 39.25
C ASP A 526 -1.76 -4.65 38.81
N GLY A 527 -1.24 -3.79 39.66
CA GLY A 527 -0.91 -2.41 39.37
C GLY A 527 0.27 -2.28 38.39
N PRO A 528 0.57 -1.04 37.95
CA PRO A 528 1.77 -0.77 37.18
C PRO A 528 3.02 -1.02 37.99
N ASP A 529 4.12 -1.39 37.31
CA ASP A 529 5.44 -1.52 37.96
C ASP A 529 6.03 -0.13 38.23
N ILE A 530 5.76 0.84 37.34
CA ILE A 530 6.12 2.26 37.53
C ILE A 530 4.93 3.15 37.14
N MET A 531 4.84 4.32 37.76
CA MET A 531 3.79 5.30 37.50
C MET A 531 4.35 6.71 37.52
N THR A 532 3.83 7.59 36.69
CA THR A 532 4.15 9.02 36.67
C THR A 532 2.90 9.88 36.75
N LEU A 533 3.04 11.05 37.31
CA LEU A 533 1.92 11.89 37.73
C LEU A 533 1.90 13.22 36.99
N PRO A 534 0.84 13.51 36.23
CA PRO A 534 0.55 14.87 35.77
C PRO A 534 0.07 15.78 36.88
N ASP A 535 -0.33 17.01 36.57
CA ASP A 535 -0.91 17.93 37.53
C ASP A 535 -2.20 17.37 38.18
N PRO A 536 -2.48 17.72 39.42
CA PRO A 536 -3.61 17.17 40.20
C PRO A 536 -5.00 17.31 39.58
N GLU A 537 -5.20 18.32 38.76
CA GLU A 537 -6.45 18.54 38.03
C GLU A 537 -6.66 17.56 36.87
N VAL A 538 -5.60 16.90 36.39
CA VAL A 538 -5.66 15.96 35.30
C VAL A 538 -6.26 14.64 35.79
N ARG A 539 -7.28 14.15 35.12
CA ARG A 539 -8.01 12.94 35.49
C ARG A 539 -7.17 11.67 35.37
N LEU A 540 -6.36 11.59 34.32
CA LEU A 540 -5.65 10.37 33.95
C LEU A 540 -4.18 10.44 34.36
N LEU A 541 -3.66 9.31 34.80
CA LEU A 541 -2.28 9.08 35.21
C LEU A 541 -1.64 8.10 34.25
N ALA A 542 -0.33 8.17 34.04
CA ALA A 542 0.38 7.21 33.19
C ALA A 542 1.14 6.18 34.04
N GLY A 543 1.04 4.92 33.69
CA GLY A 543 1.78 3.83 34.33
C GLY A 543 2.27 2.81 33.28
N ALA A 544 3.25 2.01 33.64
CA ALA A 544 3.70 0.89 32.83
C ALA A 544 3.83 -0.38 33.66
N ARG A 545 3.48 -1.52 33.01
CA ARG A 545 3.68 -2.86 33.56
C ARG A 545 4.37 -3.71 32.49
N GLY A 546 5.54 -4.23 32.83
CA GLY A 546 6.38 -4.85 31.82
C GLY A 546 6.63 -3.92 30.64
N GLY A 547 6.32 -4.34 29.43
CA GLY A 547 6.44 -3.54 28.21
C GLY A 547 5.21 -2.67 27.89
N THR A 548 4.11 -2.73 28.63
CA THR A 548 2.85 -2.07 28.29
C THR A 548 2.69 -0.74 29.01
N VAL A 549 2.45 0.35 28.26
CA VAL A 549 2.16 1.68 28.79
C VAL A 549 0.66 1.92 28.80
N THR A 550 0.12 2.26 29.95
CA THR A 550 -1.31 2.37 30.20
C THR A 550 -1.67 3.67 30.91
N MET A 551 -2.80 4.25 30.57
CA MET A 551 -3.43 5.31 31.34
C MET A 551 -4.32 4.71 32.40
N TYR A 552 -4.29 5.31 33.59
CA TYR A 552 -5.13 4.99 34.72
C TYR A 552 -5.97 6.20 35.14
N ASP A 553 -7.21 6.00 35.55
CA ASP A 553 -7.95 7.07 36.22
C ASP A 553 -7.42 7.31 37.64
N ARG A 554 -7.85 8.42 38.28
CA ARG A 554 -7.40 8.72 39.68
C ARG A 554 -7.93 7.74 40.75
N LYS A 555 -8.81 6.83 40.39
CA LYS A 555 -9.22 5.70 41.25
C LYS A 555 -8.36 4.47 40.99
N LEU A 556 -7.31 4.62 40.19
CA LEU A 556 -6.40 3.57 39.75
C LEU A 556 -7.09 2.46 38.95
N GLY A 557 -8.27 2.76 38.40
CA GLY A 557 -8.88 1.92 37.34
C GLY A 557 -8.11 2.06 36.03
N GLN A 558 -7.87 0.94 35.38
CA GLN A 558 -7.26 0.98 34.02
C GLN A 558 -8.20 1.66 33.04
N ASP A 559 -7.73 2.70 32.34
CA ASP A 559 -8.52 3.44 31.36
C ASP A 559 -8.22 2.94 29.93
N ARG A 560 -6.98 3.05 29.49
CA ARG A 560 -6.59 2.64 28.13
C ARG A 560 -5.10 2.33 28.01
N VAL A 561 -4.76 1.44 27.07
CA VAL A 561 -3.39 1.17 26.67
C VAL A 561 -2.95 2.20 25.62
N LEU A 562 -1.82 2.85 25.84
CA LEU A 562 -1.21 3.79 24.90
C LEU A 562 -0.31 3.09 23.87
N GLY A 563 0.36 2.02 24.26
CA GLY A 563 1.25 1.24 23.40
C GLY A 563 2.04 0.20 24.16
N ALA A 564 2.85 -0.55 23.42
CA ALA A 564 3.66 -1.62 23.97
C ALA A 564 5.10 -1.60 23.41
N PHE A 565 6.01 -2.20 24.17
CA PHE A 565 7.42 -2.42 23.83
C PHE A 565 7.75 -3.91 23.93
N SER A 566 8.76 -4.36 23.21
CA SER A 566 9.26 -5.75 23.30
C SER A 566 9.93 -6.07 24.63
N PHE A 567 10.38 -5.04 25.35
CA PHE A 567 11.09 -5.14 26.63
C PHE A 567 10.40 -4.29 27.70
N PRO A 568 10.64 -4.57 29.00
CA PRO A 568 10.07 -3.79 30.07
C PRO A 568 10.36 -2.30 29.96
N VAL A 569 9.37 -1.48 30.29
CA VAL A 569 9.52 -0.03 30.40
C VAL A 569 10.17 0.27 31.75
N GLN A 570 11.25 1.02 31.70
CA GLN A 570 12.05 1.35 32.89
C GLN A 570 11.89 2.81 33.31
N ASN A 571 11.40 3.65 32.42
CA ASN A 571 11.24 5.06 32.70
C ASN A 571 10.00 5.63 31.99
N LEU A 572 9.25 6.45 32.69
CA LEU A 572 8.08 7.18 32.20
C LEU A 572 8.16 8.64 32.55
N ALA A 573 7.68 9.50 31.66
CA ALA A 573 7.48 10.92 31.93
C ALA A 573 6.15 11.38 31.32
N VAL A 574 5.46 12.30 32.03
CA VAL A 574 4.17 12.86 31.61
C VAL A 574 4.22 14.37 31.65
N SER A 575 3.58 15.04 30.70
CA SER A 575 3.39 16.51 30.75
C SER A 575 2.41 16.90 31.87
N GLY A 576 2.53 18.13 32.39
CA GLY A 576 1.63 18.61 33.48
C GLY A 576 0.14 18.55 33.09
N ASP A 577 -0.17 18.85 31.84
CA ASP A 577 -1.54 18.77 31.31
C ASP A 577 -2.00 17.33 30.96
N GLY A 578 -1.14 16.35 31.17
CA GLY A 578 -1.42 14.93 30.88
C GLY A 578 -1.58 14.56 29.43
N ARG A 579 -1.28 15.47 28.48
CA ARG A 579 -1.47 15.21 27.04
C ARG A 579 -0.38 14.33 26.43
N TRP A 580 0.82 14.39 27.01
CA TRP A 580 1.98 13.72 26.46
C TRP A 580 2.58 12.76 27.48
N VAL A 581 2.87 11.56 27.04
CA VAL A 581 3.57 10.53 27.79
C VAL A 581 4.77 10.07 26.99
N ALA A 582 5.95 10.06 27.58
CA ALA A 582 7.11 9.40 27.00
C ALA A 582 7.49 8.18 27.83
N ALA A 583 7.90 7.12 27.14
CA ALA A 583 8.36 5.90 27.78
C ALA A 583 9.68 5.45 27.17
N GLY A 584 10.58 4.96 28.03
CA GLY A 584 11.84 4.36 27.67
C GLY A 584 11.93 2.93 28.17
N SER A 585 12.36 1.99 27.31
CA SER A 585 12.47 0.58 27.62
C SER A 585 13.92 0.11 27.79
N ASP A 586 14.09 -1.11 28.31
CA ASP A 586 15.40 -1.74 28.58
C ASP A 586 16.27 -1.90 27.32
N ASP A 587 15.68 -2.03 26.15
CA ASP A 587 16.42 -2.17 24.88
C ASP A 587 16.85 -0.82 24.27
N GLY A 588 16.54 0.28 24.95
CA GLY A 588 16.83 1.64 24.50
C GLY A 588 15.79 2.23 23.55
N ALA A 589 14.65 1.54 23.31
CA ALA A 589 13.57 2.09 22.53
C ALA A 589 12.83 3.18 23.31
N ILE A 590 12.46 4.27 22.61
CA ILE A 590 11.74 5.39 23.21
C ILE A 590 10.53 5.69 22.34
N SER A 591 9.38 5.87 22.98
CA SER A 591 8.15 6.28 22.31
C SER A 591 7.52 7.45 23.01
N LEU A 592 7.06 8.42 22.19
CA LEU A 592 6.23 9.52 22.62
C LEU A 592 4.78 9.21 22.28
N PHE A 593 3.92 9.28 23.26
CA PHE A 593 2.49 9.02 23.14
C PHE A 593 1.69 10.30 23.33
N SER A 594 0.59 10.42 22.57
CA SER A 594 -0.46 11.39 22.85
C SER A 594 -1.61 10.70 23.57
N THR A 595 -2.07 11.27 24.69
CA THR A 595 -3.26 10.78 25.39
C THR A 595 -4.54 11.05 24.59
N ASP A 596 -4.50 12.07 23.71
CA ASP A 596 -5.50 12.26 22.67
C ASP A 596 -5.12 11.36 21.48
N ALA A 597 -5.98 10.41 21.10
CA ALA A 597 -5.74 9.52 19.95
C ALA A 597 -5.84 10.28 18.60
N ARG A 598 -4.89 11.18 18.35
CA ARG A 598 -4.90 12.10 17.21
C ARG A 598 -4.92 11.39 15.85
N ARG A 599 -4.25 10.25 15.75
CA ARG A 599 -4.20 9.46 14.50
C ARG A 599 -5.47 8.67 14.23
N ALA A 600 -6.30 8.45 15.26
CA ALA A 600 -7.60 7.81 15.08
C ALA A 600 -8.72 8.81 14.73
N GLY A 601 -8.40 10.11 14.60
CA GLY A 601 -9.37 11.17 14.33
C GLY A 601 -9.84 11.90 15.58
N ALA A 602 -10.72 12.89 15.40
CA ALA A 602 -11.24 13.72 16.48
C ALA A 602 -11.92 12.84 17.55
N VAL A 603 -11.49 12.97 18.77
CA VAL A 603 -12.01 12.24 19.92
C VAL A 603 -12.80 13.22 20.79
N LEU A 604 -14.05 12.91 21.04
CA LEU A 604 -14.71 13.52 22.20
C LEU A 604 -14.19 12.82 23.45
N PRO A 605 -13.63 13.58 24.39
CA PRO A 605 -13.09 12.96 25.60
C PRO A 605 -14.20 12.25 26.39
N ASN A 606 -13.81 11.15 27.00
CA ASN A 606 -14.64 10.46 27.96
C ASN A 606 -15.08 11.42 29.11
N THR A 607 -16.33 11.36 29.53
CA THR A 607 -16.84 12.08 30.70
C THR A 607 -17.56 11.12 31.62
N ASP A 608 -17.26 11.23 32.89
CA ASP A 608 -17.97 10.49 33.92
C ASP A 608 -19.48 10.71 33.82
N GLY A 609 -20.25 9.64 33.89
CA GLY A 609 -21.71 9.69 33.90
C GLY A 609 -22.41 9.56 32.56
N LEU A 610 -21.72 9.18 31.49
CA LEU A 610 -22.37 8.83 30.23
C LEU A 610 -23.33 7.67 30.43
N LYS A 611 -24.60 7.85 30.07
CA LYS A 611 -25.62 6.78 30.11
C LYS A 611 -25.87 6.20 28.72
N ALA A 612 -25.84 7.02 27.69
CA ALA A 612 -26.04 6.59 26.34
C ALA A 612 -25.45 7.62 25.35
N GLY A 613 -25.15 7.15 24.17
CA GLY A 613 -24.84 7.97 23.04
C GLY A 613 -25.60 7.49 21.82
N ALA A 614 -25.77 8.34 20.81
CA ALA A 614 -26.36 7.96 19.54
C ALA A 614 -25.67 8.70 18.42
N LEU A 615 -25.50 8.02 17.29
CA LEU A 615 -25.01 8.59 16.02
C LEU A 615 -26.15 8.66 15.02
N SER A 616 -26.26 9.76 14.28
CA SER A 616 -27.13 9.78 13.11
C SER A 616 -26.58 8.81 12.05
N SER A 617 -27.47 8.17 11.29
CA SER A 617 -27.06 7.18 10.28
C SER A 617 -26.23 7.78 9.14
N ASP A 618 -26.27 9.12 8.94
CA ASP A 618 -25.41 9.84 8.01
C ASP A 618 -24.07 10.28 8.67
N GLY A 619 -23.87 10.00 9.96
CA GLY A 619 -22.68 10.34 10.72
C GLY A 619 -22.42 11.82 10.95
N ARG A 620 -23.41 12.69 10.69
CA ARG A 620 -23.25 14.15 10.83
C ARG A 620 -23.58 14.67 12.21
N VAL A 621 -24.30 13.89 13.00
CA VAL A 621 -24.73 14.27 14.35
C VAL A 621 -24.36 13.19 15.34
N ALA A 622 -23.81 13.60 16.47
CA ALA A 622 -23.60 12.75 17.64
C ALA A 622 -24.35 13.32 18.84
N LEU A 623 -25.06 12.45 19.53
CA LEU A 623 -25.75 12.76 20.80
C LEU A 623 -24.91 12.26 21.94
N ARG A 624 -24.89 13.03 23.00
CA ARG A 624 -24.29 12.67 24.28
C ARG A 624 -25.30 12.85 25.39
N ILE A 625 -25.59 11.75 26.06
CA ILE A 625 -26.64 11.69 27.04
C ILE A 625 -26.00 11.36 28.41
N LEU A 626 -25.97 12.35 29.27
CA LEU A 626 -25.47 12.22 30.64
C LEU A 626 -26.65 12.00 31.60
N ARG A 627 -26.40 11.23 32.64
CA ARG A 627 -27.43 10.96 33.65
C ARG A 627 -27.92 12.26 34.32
N ARG A 628 -29.23 12.52 34.27
CA ARG A 628 -29.89 13.70 34.86
C ARG A 628 -29.38 15.04 34.31
N GLN A 629 -28.84 15.04 33.10
CA GLN A 629 -28.42 16.26 32.41
C GLN A 629 -29.14 16.41 31.06
N PRO A 630 -29.27 17.64 30.56
CA PRO A 630 -29.72 17.88 29.20
C PRO A 630 -28.84 17.21 28.16
N VAL A 631 -29.42 16.80 27.03
CA VAL A 631 -28.71 16.11 25.97
C VAL A 631 -27.86 17.10 25.19
N ASP A 632 -26.58 16.86 25.11
CA ASP A 632 -25.67 17.61 24.21
C ASP A 632 -25.70 17.05 22.80
N VAL A 633 -25.92 17.94 21.83
CA VAL A 633 -25.88 17.62 20.38
C VAL A 633 -24.62 18.18 19.79
N TRP A 634 -23.88 17.33 19.09
CA TRP A 634 -22.65 17.66 18.43
C TRP A 634 -22.78 17.45 16.93
N THR A 635 -22.32 18.42 16.14
CA THR A 635 -22.16 18.20 14.68
C THR A 635 -20.77 17.69 14.38
N VAL A 636 -20.71 16.77 13.41
CA VAL A 636 -19.50 16.17 12.89
C VAL A 636 -19.18 16.78 11.54
N GLY A 637 -18.19 17.69 11.50
CA GLY A 637 -17.68 18.29 10.28
C GLY A 637 -16.54 17.50 9.65
N LYS A 638 -15.95 18.00 8.57
CA LYS A 638 -14.78 17.41 7.92
C LYS A 638 -13.49 17.80 8.65
N GLY A 639 -12.52 16.87 8.73
CA GLY A 639 -11.16 17.11 9.21
C GLY A 639 -11.01 17.13 10.75
N GLU A 640 -9.77 17.34 11.19
CA GLU A 640 -9.43 17.49 12.62
C GLU A 640 -10.09 18.76 13.18
N GLY A 641 -10.75 18.64 14.34
CA GLY A 641 -11.50 19.75 14.94
C GLY A 641 -12.93 19.92 14.42
N GLY A 642 -13.41 19.04 13.53
CA GLY A 642 -14.77 19.09 12.97
C GLY A 642 -15.90 18.74 13.95
N LEU A 643 -15.63 18.50 15.23
CA LEU A 643 -16.65 18.26 16.27
C LEU A 643 -16.98 19.56 16.99
N LYS A 644 -18.25 19.95 16.91
CA LYS A 644 -18.75 21.16 17.55
C LYS A 644 -20.05 20.87 18.29
N ARG A 645 -20.10 21.18 19.58
CA ARG A 645 -21.38 21.20 20.31
C ARG A 645 -22.21 22.36 19.79
N VAL A 646 -23.40 22.07 19.29
CA VAL A 646 -24.24 23.06 18.60
C VAL A 646 -25.50 23.39 19.41
N VAL A 647 -26.08 22.38 20.06
CA VAL A 647 -27.34 22.54 20.81
C VAL A 647 -27.27 21.75 22.08
N ARG A 648 -27.90 22.26 23.13
CA ARG A 648 -28.23 21.53 24.34
C ARG A 648 -29.73 21.39 24.42
N LEU A 649 -30.23 20.19 24.20
CA LEU A 649 -31.66 19.92 24.24
C LEU A 649 -32.17 19.99 25.71
N PRO A 650 -33.33 20.55 25.96
CA PRO A 650 -33.86 20.69 27.31
C PRO A 650 -34.30 19.38 27.97
N THR A 651 -34.36 18.31 27.14
CA THR A 651 -34.85 17.02 27.62
C THR A 651 -33.82 16.37 28.53
N VAL A 652 -34.26 15.95 29.71
CA VAL A 652 -33.44 15.25 30.69
C VAL A 652 -33.95 13.80 30.83
N PHE A 653 -33.03 12.83 30.72
CA PHE A 653 -33.36 11.41 30.84
C PHE A 653 -32.97 10.87 32.21
N ASN A 654 -33.88 10.16 32.84
CA ASN A 654 -33.63 9.59 34.17
C ASN A 654 -33.06 8.18 34.10
N ASP A 655 -33.72 7.23 33.44
CA ASP A 655 -33.26 5.83 33.38
C ASP A 655 -33.69 5.02 32.14
N GLU A 656 -34.48 5.57 31.23
CA GLU A 656 -34.96 4.88 30.01
C GLU A 656 -34.08 5.18 28.80
N ARG A 657 -34.07 4.30 27.81
CA ARG A 657 -33.43 4.57 26.51
C ARG A 657 -34.08 5.82 25.91
N PRO A 658 -33.30 6.80 25.49
CA PRO A 658 -33.83 8.00 24.88
C PRO A 658 -34.31 7.69 23.47
N ASP A 659 -35.61 7.83 23.23
CA ASP A 659 -36.17 7.80 21.88
C ASP A 659 -36.09 9.22 21.30
N ILE A 660 -34.96 9.54 20.70
CA ILE A 660 -34.67 10.83 20.07
C ILE A 660 -34.20 10.61 18.63
N GLY A 661 -34.95 11.20 17.70
CA GLY A 661 -34.48 11.35 16.33
C GLY A 661 -33.84 12.72 16.09
N VAL A 662 -32.67 12.79 15.51
CA VAL A 662 -32.00 14.04 15.17
C VAL A 662 -31.40 14.00 13.78
N THR A 663 -31.50 15.15 13.09
CA THR A 663 -30.86 15.32 11.79
C THR A 663 -30.46 16.79 11.60
N VAL A 664 -29.50 17.04 10.71
CA VAL A 664 -29.00 18.38 10.42
C VAL A 664 -29.10 18.68 8.91
N THR A 665 -29.34 19.93 8.54
CA THR A 665 -29.32 20.37 7.14
C THR A 665 -27.96 20.15 6.49
N SER A 666 -27.87 20.15 5.16
CA SER A 666 -26.63 19.90 4.41
C SER A 666 -25.52 20.88 4.74
N ASP A 667 -25.89 22.15 4.97
CA ASP A 667 -25.00 23.24 5.40
C ASP A 667 -24.68 23.22 6.90
N GLY A 668 -25.34 22.35 7.68
CA GLY A 668 -25.19 22.27 9.13
C GLY A 668 -25.79 23.46 9.90
N ALA A 669 -26.52 24.35 9.26
CA ALA A 669 -27.03 25.57 9.88
C ALA A 669 -28.28 25.34 10.74
N ARG A 670 -29.09 24.33 10.42
CA ARG A 670 -30.32 24.01 11.16
C ARG A 670 -30.33 22.54 11.55
N LEU A 671 -30.89 22.27 12.70
CA LEU A 671 -31.06 20.93 13.24
C LEU A 671 -32.57 20.68 13.52
N ALA A 672 -33.02 19.49 13.18
CA ALA A 672 -34.35 19.02 13.59
C ALA A 672 -34.16 17.93 14.66
N SER A 673 -34.93 18.04 15.74
CA SER A 673 -35.04 17.00 16.79
C SER A 673 -36.49 16.56 16.94
N LEU A 674 -36.67 15.25 17.05
CA LEU A 674 -37.94 14.63 17.41
C LEU A 674 -37.79 14.03 18.80
N GLU A 675 -38.47 14.59 19.78
CA GLU A 675 -38.36 14.24 21.18
C GLU A 675 -39.76 14.10 21.79
N ARG A 676 -40.11 12.96 22.37
CA ARG A 676 -41.41 12.73 23.02
C ARG A 676 -42.62 13.14 22.17
N GLY A 677 -42.51 13.01 20.86
CA GLY A 677 -43.57 13.40 19.93
C GLY A 677 -43.58 14.86 19.50
N GLU A 678 -42.61 15.63 19.90
CA GLU A 678 -42.44 17.02 19.48
C GLU A 678 -41.29 17.17 18.48
N LEU A 679 -41.61 17.60 17.27
CA LEU A 679 -40.63 18.01 16.27
C LEU A 679 -40.23 19.44 16.56
N ARG A 680 -38.94 19.66 16.82
CA ARG A 680 -38.35 20.98 17.07
C ARG A 680 -37.26 21.30 16.08
N MET A 681 -37.23 22.57 15.67
CA MET A 681 -36.19 23.11 14.80
C MET A 681 -35.23 24.00 15.57
N TRP A 682 -33.92 23.90 15.31
CA TRP A 682 -32.88 24.63 16.01
C TRP A 682 -31.91 25.31 15.05
N ASP A 683 -31.52 26.55 15.39
CA ASP A 683 -30.38 27.22 14.78
C ASP A 683 -29.08 26.72 15.42
N THR A 684 -28.20 26.04 14.67
CA THR A 684 -26.99 25.41 15.21
C THR A 684 -25.91 26.41 15.61
N ARG A 685 -25.97 27.63 15.09
CA ARG A 685 -25.01 28.71 15.39
C ARG A 685 -25.34 29.35 16.74
N THR A 686 -26.64 29.56 17.04
CA THR A 686 -27.10 30.26 18.23
C THR A 686 -27.55 29.29 19.33
N GLY A 687 -27.84 28.03 18.99
CA GLY A 687 -28.43 27.03 19.88
C GLY A 687 -29.91 27.33 20.28
N ARG A 688 -30.58 28.23 19.56
CA ARG A 688 -31.97 28.64 19.85
C ARG A 688 -32.96 27.88 18.98
N MET A 689 -34.12 27.64 19.52
CA MET A 689 -35.22 27.02 18.77
C MET A 689 -35.79 28.03 17.74
N ILE A 690 -36.18 27.50 16.60
CA ILE A 690 -36.76 28.25 15.44
C ILE A 690 -38.24 27.88 15.40
N GLY A 691 -39.11 28.83 15.69
CA GLY A 691 -40.56 28.61 15.66
C GLY A 691 -41.07 27.79 16.86
N ASP A 692 -42.35 27.43 16.80
CA ASP A 692 -42.99 26.61 17.82
C ASP A 692 -42.81 25.10 17.55
N PRO A 693 -42.78 24.23 18.56
CA PRO A 693 -42.76 22.78 18.40
C PRO A 693 -44.03 22.29 17.66
N VAL A 694 -43.81 21.36 16.72
CA VAL A 694 -44.88 20.69 16.03
C VAL A 694 -45.14 19.34 16.72
N VAL A 695 -46.38 19.15 17.21
CA VAL A 695 -46.74 17.92 17.94
C VAL A 695 -47.08 16.83 16.93
N TYR A 696 -46.38 15.71 17.04
CA TYR A 696 -46.67 14.45 16.33
C TYR A 696 -46.85 13.35 17.35
N ARG A 697 -47.61 12.32 17.00
CA ARG A 697 -47.69 11.10 17.80
C ARG A 697 -46.47 10.23 17.51
N PRO A 698 -45.56 10.10 18.48
CA PRO A 698 -44.38 9.26 18.27
C PRO A 698 -44.83 7.81 18.26
N MET A 699 -44.13 6.97 17.53
CA MET A 699 -44.27 5.56 17.61
C MET A 699 -43.58 5.06 18.90
N LEU A 700 -44.35 4.83 19.94
CA LEU A 700 -43.84 4.27 21.20
C LEU A 700 -43.48 2.78 20.99
N GLY A 701 -42.26 2.43 21.29
CA GLY A 701 -41.79 1.04 21.23
C GLY A 701 -41.22 0.56 19.89
N SER A 702 -40.89 1.48 18.97
CA SER A 702 -40.17 1.09 17.74
C SER A 702 -38.85 0.42 18.06
N ARG A 703 -38.58 -0.74 17.43
CA ARG A 703 -37.31 -1.49 17.55
C ARG A 703 -36.09 -0.63 17.17
N PHE A 704 -36.28 0.30 16.26
CA PHE A 704 -35.23 1.13 15.68
C PHE A 704 -35.17 2.56 16.24
N GLY A 705 -36.02 2.89 17.24
CA GLY A 705 -36.11 4.25 17.79
C GLY A 705 -36.65 5.28 16.81
N SER A 706 -36.62 6.56 17.23
CA SER A 706 -37.04 7.69 16.37
C SER A 706 -36.05 7.95 15.23
N GLN A 707 -36.47 7.75 14.02
CA GLN A 707 -35.68 7.97 12.81
C GLN A 707 -36.17 9.21 12.07
N LEU A 708 -35.24 10.14 11.78
CA LEU A 708 -35.55 11.42 11.18
C LEU A 708 -34.42 11.90 10.28
N PHE A 709 -34.73 12.33 9.05
CA PHE A 709 -33.74 12.80 8.10
C PHE A 709 -34.25 13.96 7.27
N PHE A 710 -33.39 14.96 7.00
CA PHE A 710 -33.68 15.96 5.97
C PHE A 710 -33.51 15.33 4.58
N LEU A 711 -34.40 15.66 3.66
CA LEU A 711 -34.24 15.43 2.24
C LEU A 711 -33.25 16.44 1.62
N ALA A 712 -32.92 16.25 0.36
CA ALA A 712 -31.92 17.08 -0.35
C ALA A 712 -32.26 18.58 -0.41
N ASP A 713 -33.51 18.95 -0.26
CA ASP A 713 -33.98 20.35 -0.26
C ASP A 713 -33.79 21.10 1.08
N ASP A 714 -33.30 20.39 2.13
CA ASP A 714 -33.12 20.92 3.49
C ASP A 714 -34.38 21.62 4.10
N VAL A 715 -35.55 21.31 3.55
CA VAL A 715 -36.85 21.82 4.01
C VAL A 715 -37.75 20.70 4.47
N HIS A 716 -37.78 19.60 3.77
CA HIS A 716 -38.63 18.47 4.07
C HIS A 716 -37.89 17.41 4.87
N LEU A 717 -38.59 16.80 5.81
CA LEU A 717 -38.13 15.74 6.66
C LEU A 717 -38.85 14.44 6.28
N VAL A 718 -38.08 13.35 6.20
CA VAL A 718 -38.66 12.02 6.18
C VAL A 718 -38.40 11.35 7.54
N GLY A 719 -39.38 10.67 8.06
CA GLY A 719 -39.25 9.98 9.36
C GLY A 719 -40.29 8.90 9.54
N VAL A 720 -40.14 8.18 10.66
CA VAL A 720 -41.05 7.14 11.09
C VAL A 720 -41.98 7.66 12.19
N TRP A 721 -43.27 7.63 11.95
CA TRP A 721 -44.32 8.08 12.85
C TRP A 721 -45.36 6.96 13.07
N GLU A 722 -46.32 7.18 13.98
CA GLU A 722 -47.39 6.21 14.25
C GLU A 722 -48.21 5.87 13.01
N GLU A 723 -48.43 6.83 12.15
CA GLU A 723 -49.17 6.62 10.86
C GLU A 723 -48.33 5.98 9.76
N GLY A 724 -47.05 5.74 10.00
CA GLY A 724 -46.11 5.16 9.02
C GLY A 724 -44.90 6.02 8.67
N VAL A 725 -44.29 5.77 7.55
CA VAL A 725 -43.18 6.57 7.04
C VAL A 725 -43.71 7.74 6.23
N LEU A 726 -43.49 8.97 6.73
CA LEU A 726 -44.04 10.18 6.16
C LEU A 726 -42.95 11.15 5.74
N ILE A 727 -43.25 11.92 4.70
CA ILE A 727 -42.53 13.16 4.36
C ILE A 727 -43.33 14.35 4.86
N VAL A 728 -42.67 15.18 5.66
CA VAL A 728 -43.33 16.35 6.28
C VAL A 728 -42.55 17.63 6.00
N ASP A 729 -43.25 18.76 5.87
CA ASP A 729 -42.62 20.06 5.82
C ASP A 729 -42.15 20.46 7.22
N SER A 730 -40.83 20.73 7.37
CA SER A 730 -40.19 20.97 8.67
C SER A 730 -40.67 22.22 9.39
N ARG A 731 -41.30 23.17 8.69
CA ARG A 731 -41.78 24.47 9.21
C ARG A 731 -43.26 24.42 9.63
N THR A 732 -44.05 23.70 8.85
CA THR A 732 -45.52 23.69 9.00
C THR A 732 -46.03 22.38 9.59
N GLY A 733 -45.22 21.35 9.60
CA GLY A 733 -45.61 20.01 9.99
C GLY A 733 -46.59 19.33 9.05
N LYS A 734 -46.90 19.93 7.89
CA LYS A 734 -47.84 19.31 6.95
C LYS A 734 -47.24 18.10 6.25
N VAL A 735 -48.02 16.98 6.27
CA VAL A 735 -47.64 15.77 5.53
C VAL A 735 -47.70 16.06 4.03
N ARG A 736 -46.63 15.79 3.34
CA ARG A 736 -46.50 15.91 1.87
C ARG A 736 -46.71 14.56 1.17
N GLN A 737 -46.20 13.48 1.75
CA GLN A 737 -46.31 12.15 1.18
C GLN A 737 -46.27 11.09 2.29
N GLN A 738 -47.07 10.04 2.15
CA GLN A 738 -46.94 8.83 2.94
C GLN A 738 -46.27 7.72 2.08
N LEU A 739 -45.12 7.24 2.51
CA LEU A 739 -44.33 6.24 1.80
C LEU A 739 -44.73 4.82 2.16
N TYR A 740 -45.04 4.59 3.43
CA TYR A 740 -45.32 3.28 3.99
C TYR A 740 -46.30 3.38 5.16
N ARG A 741 -47.19 2.39 5.31
CA ARG A 741 -48.24 2.42 6.33
C ARG A 741 -47.94 1.63 7.59
N LYS A 742 -47.03 0.65 7.54
CA LYS A 742 -46.60 -0.12 8.71
C LYS A 742 -45.28 0.45 9.23
N ALA A 743 -45.23 0.89 10.45
CA ALA A 743 -44.06 1.54 11.01
C ALA A 743 -43.33 0.72 12.07
N ASP A 744 -43.96 -0.26 12.68
CA ASP A 744 -43.48 -0.99 13.83
C ASP A 744 -42.26 -1.89 13.60
N ALA A 745 -42.09 -2.34 12.34
CA ALA A 745 -41.01 -3.21 11.92
C ALA A 745 -40.15 -2.58 10.80
N THR A 746 -40.15 -1.24 10.66
CA THR A 746 -39.51 -0.56 9.53
C THR A 746 -38.30 0.23 9.97
N GLN A 747 -37.14 -0.03 9.33
CA GLN A 747 -35.96 0.82 9.42
C GLN A 747 -35.87 1.70 8.18
N LEU A 748 -35.59 2.97 8.41
CA LEU A 748 -35.41 3.99 7.39
C LEU A 748 -33.95 4.43 7.30
N VAL A 749 -33.37 4.37 6.12
CA VAL A 749 -32.02 4.88 5.87
C VAL A 749 -32.00 5.75 4.64
N VAL A 750 -31.34 6.91 4.74
CA VAL A 750 -31.21 7.88 3.65
C VAL A 750 -29.75 7.93 3.21
N SER A 751 -29.52 8.00 1.91
CA SER A 751 -28.16 8.15 1.34
C SER A 751 -27.50 9.47 1.77
N GLY A 752 -26.18 9.51 1.74
CA GLY A 752 -25.45 10.72 2.13
C GLY A 752 -25.65 11.90 1.17
N ASP A 753 -26.06 11.67 -0.09
CA ASP A 753 -26.52 12.71 -1.04
C ASP A 753 -27.98 13.11 -0.81
N ARG A 754 -28.74 12.35 0.00
CA ARG A 754 -30.15 12.57 0.34
C ARG A 754 -31.13 12.43 -0.83
N GLU A 755 -30.67 11.85 -1.94
CA GLU A 755 -31.51 11.60 -3.11
C GLU A 755 -32.11 10.20 -3.12
N HIS A 756 -31.55 9.28 -2.33
CA HIS A 756 -32.00 7.89 -2.24
C HIS A 756 -32.38 7.54 -0.80
N LEU A 757 -33.34 6.66 -0.69
CA LEU A 757 -33.86 6.16 0.56
C LEU A 757 -34.10 4.66 0.46
N VAL A 758 -33.82 3.95 1.52
CA VAL A 758 -34.13 2.52 1.68
C VAL A 758 -35.00 2.33 2.90
N LEU A 759 -36.06 1.55 2.72
CA LEU A 759 -36.90 1.07 3.82
C LEU A 759 -36.71 -0.44 3.93
N LEU A 760 -36.24 -0.89 5.09
CA LEU A 760 -36.22 -2.29 5.45
C LEU A 760 -37.48 -2.64 6.24
N ASP A 761 -38.29 -3.55 5.72
CA ASP A 761 -39.39 -4.16 6.45
C ASP A 761 -38.94 -5.51 7.02
N THR A 762 -38.68 -5.53 8.32
CA THR A 762 -38.20 -6.74 9.03
C THR A 762 -39.29 -7.80 9.21
N SER A 763 -40.56 -7.44 8.98
CA SER A 763 -41.66 -8.40 9.04
C SER A 763 -41.89 -9.14 7.72
N ALA A 764 -41.42 -8.57 6.62
CA ALA A 764 -41.54 -9.12 5.28
C ALA A 764 -40.19 -9.58 4.69
N ASP A 765 -39.08 -9.30 5.38
CA ASP A 765 -37.70 -9.50 4.89
C ASP A 765 -37.47 -8.83 3.52
N GLU A 766 -37.99 -7.62 3.38
CA GLU A 766 -37.95 -6.85 2.14
C GLU A 766 -37.24 -5.51 2.30
N VAL A 767 -36.45 -5.17 1.31
CA VAL A 767 -35.81 -3.86 1.16
C VAL A 767 -36.44 -3.12 0.01
N SER A 768 -37.12 -2.02 0.28
CA SER A 768 -37.61 -1.12 -0.76
C SER A 768 -36.69 0.06 -0.98
N VAL A 769 -36.34 0.28 -2.26
CA VAL A 769 -35.46 1.38 -2.72
C VAL A 769 -36.31 2.49 -3.30
N TRP A 770 -36.08 3.72 -2.86
CA TRP A 770 -36.76 4.94 -3.28
C TRP A 770 -35.76 5.98 -3.76
N ARG A 771 -36.18 6.83 -4.69
CA ARG A 771 -35.36 7.89 -5.25
C ARG A 771 -36.14 9.21 -5.26
N SER A 772 -35.45 10.33 -5.09
CA SER A 772 -36.02 11.67 -5.23
C SER A 772 -36.55 11.92 -6.63
N ALA A 773 -37.80 12.37 -6.73
CA ALA A 773 -38.47 12.79 -7.96
C ALA A 773 -38.63 14.31 -8.03
N GLY A 774 -37.97 15.07 -7.15
CA GLY A 774 -38.09 16.51 -6.99
C GLY A 774 -39.27 16.90 -6.09
N GLU A 775 -39.33 18.19 -5.69
CA GLU A 775 -40.43 18.82 -4.89
C GLU A 775 -40.91 17.99 -3.67
N ALA A 776 -39.95 17.46 -2.89
CA ALA A 776 -40.23 16.65 -1.70
C ALA A 776 -41.05 15.36 -1.98
N ARG A 777 -40.91 14.82 -3.17
CA ARG A 777 -41.54 13.56 -3.57
C ARG A 777 -40.49 12.46 -3.79
N LEU A 778 -40.78 11.27 -3.24
CA LEU A 778 -39.98 10.07 -3.48
C LEU A 778 -40.81 9.06 -4.31
N GLU A 779 -40.16 8.46 -5.28
CA GLU A 779 -40.71 7.38 -6.10
C GLU A 779 -40.05 6.07 -5.76
N LYS A 780 -40.86 5.01 -5.61
CA LYS A 780 -40.39 3.65 -5.36
C LYS A 780 -39.76 3.11 -6.63
N VAL A 781 -38.47 2.81 -6.57
CA VAL A 781 -37.70 2.26 -7.68
C VAL A 781 -37.86 0.75 -7.73
N ARG A 782 -37.75 0.08 -6.58
CA ARG A 782 -37.68 -1.38 -6.51
C ARG A 782 -37.98 -1.90 -5.11
N THR A 783 -38.38 -3.18 -5.04
CA THR A 783 -38.38 -3.99 -3.82
C THR A 783 -37.49 -5.20 -4.06
N VAL A 784 -36.65 -5.55 -3.10
CA VAL A 784 -35.73 -6.69 -3.11
C VAL A 784 -35.99 -7.52 -1.89
N GLY A 785 -36.33 -8.79 -2.04
CA GLY A 785 -36.39 -9.76 -0.94
C GLY A 785 -34.98 -10.11 -0.47
N VAL A 786 -34.80 -10.32 0.81
CA VAL A 786 -33.51 -10.69 1.42
C VAL A 786 -33.68 -12.04 2.11
N ASP A 787 -32.71 -12.93 1.98
CA ASP A 787 -32.78 -14.24 2.63
C ASP A 787 -32.42 -14.12 4.12
N GLY A 788 -33.28 -14.62 5.00
CA GLY A 788 -33.13 -14.62 6.46
C GLY A 788 -33.81 -13.45 7.14
N GLU A 789 -33.98 -13.50 8.48
CA GLU A 789 -34.52 -12.39 9.26
C GLU A 789 -33.61 -11.18 9.15
N ALA A 790 -34.01 -10.15 8.40
CA ALA A 790 -33.23 -8.93 8.24
C ALA A 790 -33.28 -8.09 9.49
N ASP A 791 -32.13 -7.73 10.05
CA ASP A 791 -31.97 -7.00 11.31
C ASP A 791 -31.60 -5.52 11.14
N ASP A 792 -30.75 -5.20 10.14
CA ASP A 792 -30.25 -3.85 9.93
C ASP A 792 -29.95 -3.61 8.45
N VAL A 793 -30.03 -2.34 8.01
CA VAL A 793 -29.68 -1.92 6.65
C VAL A 793 -28.85 -0.63 6.66
N SER A 794 -27.88 -0.55 5.76
CA SER A 794 -27.10 0.65 5.48
C SER A 794 -27.08 0.98 4.00
N LEU A 795 -26.88 2.25 3.68
CA LEU A 795 -26.85 2.75 2.32
C LEU A 795 -25.58 3.56 2.05
N SER A 796 -24.94 3.33 0.92
CA SER A 796 -23.79 4.12 0.49
C SER A 796 -24.16 5.58 0.26
N HIS A 797 -23.17 6.49 0.27
CA HIS A 797 -23.40 7.92 0.09
C HIS A 797 -24.17 8.26 -1.20
N SER A 798 -23.91 7.57 -2.28
CA SER A 798 -24.57 7.77 -3.59
C SER A 798 -25.87 6.97 -3.75
N GLY A 799 -26.30 6.24 -2.74
CA GLY A 799 -27.49 5.39 -2.81
C GLY A 799 -27.37 4.16 -3.72
N LYS A 800 -26.21 3.91 -4.34
CA LYS A 800 -26.04 2.83 -5.34
C LYS A 800 -25.82 1.45 -4.75
N LYS A 801 -25.41 1.36 -3.49
CA LYS A 801 -25.23 0.09 -2.78
C LYS A 801 -25.91 0.13 -1.42
N ALA A 802 -26.57 -0.96 -1.05
CA ALA A 802 -27.05 -1.19 0.29
C ALA A 802 -26.38 -2.44 0.87
N ALA A 803 -26.20 -2.47 2.18
CA ALA A 803 -25.78 -3.65 2.92
C ALA A 803 -26.91 -4.02 3.89
N VAL A 804 -27.31 -5.28 3.91
CA VAL A 804 -28.33 -5.80 4.82
C VAL A 804 -27.68 -6.83 5.73
N LEU A 805 -27.89 -6.66 7.02
CA LEU A 805 -27.47 -7.62 8.04
C LEU A 805 -28.67 -8.50 8.41
N ALA A 806 -28.49 -9.80 8.34
CA ALA A 806 -29.48 -10.78 8.80
C ALA A 806 -29.19 -11.21 10.25
N GLY A 807 -30.20 -11.68 10.98
CA GLY A 807 -30.10 -12.13 12.37
C GLY A 807 -29.18 -13.31 12.60
N ASP A 808 -28.90 -14.09 11.55
CA ASP A 808 -27.90 -15.17 11.55
C ASP A 808 -26.44 -14.65 11.39
N GLY A 809 -26.26 -13.34 11.23
CA GLY A 809 -24.97 -12.69 11.05
C GLY A 809 -24.49 -12.64 9.60
N ARG A 810 -25.28 -13.03 8.64
CA ARG A 810 -25.00 -12.90 7.21
C ARG A 810 -25.12 -11.45 6.80
N ILE A 811 -24.20 -10.97 5.95
CA ILE A 811 -24.29 -9.65 5.32
C ILE A 811 -24.50 -9.84 3.82
N SER A 812 -25.58 -9.28 3.30
CA SER A 812 -25.87 -9.28 1.86
C SER A 812 -25.68 -7.87 1.30
N PHE A 813 -25.05 -7.75 0.14
CA PHE A 813 -24.83 -6.49 -0.55
C PHE A 813 -25.76 -6.38 -1.75
N ILE A 814 -26.52 -5.29 -1.82
CA ILE A 814 -27.49 -5.02 -2.86
C ILE A 814 -26.98 -3.90 -3.76
N ASP A 815 -26.84 -4.16 -5.04
CA ASP A 815 -26.72 -3.09 -6.03
C ASP A 815 -28.12 -2.49 -6.26
N THR A 816 -28.36 -1.32 -5.74
CA THR A 816 -29.71 -0.73 -5.67
C THR A 816 -30.30 -0.44 -7.06
N PRO A 817 -29.53 -0.03 -8.09
CA PRO A 817 -30.05 0.17 -9.43
C PRO A 817 -30.49 -1.13 -10.11
N SER A 818 -29.72 -2.19 -10.01
CA SER A 818 -30.03 -3.49 -10.67
C SER A 818 -30.85 -4.42 -9.79
N GLY A 819 -30.81 -4.28 -8.46
CA GLY A 819 -31.39 -5.22 -7.50
C GLY A 819 -30.58 -6.52 -7.35
N ARG A 820 -29.38 -6.57 -7.90
CA ARG A 820 -28.50 -7.74 -7.79
C ARG A 820 -27.97 -7.85 -6.36
N ILE A 821 -28.14 -9.03 -5.77
CA ILE A 821 -27.59 -9.38 -4.46
C ILE A 821 -26.23 -10.06 -4.65
N THR A 822 -25.27 -9.72 -3.82
CA THR A 822 -24.00 -10.43 -3.66
C THR A 822 -23.89 -10.83 -2.20
N ASP A 823 -23.78 -12.12 -1.94
CA ASP A 823 -23.65 -12.63 -0.59
C ASP A 823 -22.24 -12.31 -0.06
N GLY A 824 -22.20 -11.72 1.12
CA GLY A 824 -20.99 -11.51 1.88
C GLY A 824 -20.68 -12.70 2.80
N ALA A 825 -19.57 -12.61 3.52
CA ALA A 825 -19.18 -13.66 4.44
C ALA A 825 -20.16 -13.79 5.61
N VAL A 826 -20.43 -15.04 5.99
CA VAL A 826 -21.20 -15.36 7.19
C VAL A 826 -20.34 -15.11 8.41
N LEU A 827 -20.81 -14.31 9.33
CA LEU A 827 -20.16 -14.12 10.62
C LEU A 827 -20.42 -15.33 11.53
N SER A 828 -19.38 -15.82 12.18
CA SER A 828 -19.46 -16.94 13.12
C SER A 828 -20.22 -16.60 14.42
N GLN A 829 -20.72 -15.38 14.57
CA GLN A 829 -21.45 -14.92 15.74
C GLN A 829 -22.79 -14.33 15.31
N SER A 830 -23.85 -15.03 15.67
CA SER A 830 -25.21 -14.50 15.68
C SER A 830 -25.30 -13.43 16.75
N GLY A 831 -25.67 -12.23 16.38
CA GLY A 831 -25.87 -11.12 17.31
C GLY A 831 -26.42 -9.91 16.58
N ARG A 832 -27.32 -9.20 17.27
CA ARG A 832 -27.85 -7.91 16.82
C ARG A 832 -26.72 -6.91 16.70
N GLY A 833 -26.70 -6.08 15.70
CA GLY A 833 -25.71 -5.04 15.52
C GLY A 833 -25.96 -4.22 14.27
N SER A 834 -25.32 -3.08 14.17
CA SER A 834 -25.47 -2.20 13.01
C SER A 834 -24.39 -2.45 11.96
N VAL A 835 -24.78 -2.46 10.69
CA VAL A 835 -23.88 -2.47 9.54
C VAL A 835 -23.80 -1.07 8.95
N VAL A 836 -22.62 -0.65 8.50
CA VAL A 836 -22.43 0.61 7.76
C VAL A 836 -21.61 0.39 6.52
N LEU A 837 -21.87 1.21 5.50
CA LEU A 837 -21.10 1.26 4.28
C LEU A 837 -20.17 2.48 4.26
N SER A 838 -18.97 2.32 3.72
CA SER A 838 -18.11 3.44 3.38
C SER A 838 -18.79 4.37 2.38
N ARG A 839 -18.31 5.61 2.27
CA ARG A 839 -18.92 6.62 1.40
C ARG A 839 -19.04 6.16 -0.06
N ASP A 840 -18.05 5.45 -0.57
CA ASP A 840 -18.02 4.91 -1.93
C ASP A 840 -18.74 3.56 -2.07
N GLY A 841 -19.20 2.98 -0.96
CA GLY A 841 -19.91 1.70 -0.92
C GLY A 841 -19.02 0.48 -1.18
N ARG A 842 -17.69 0.61 -1.15
CA ARG A 842 -16.75 -0.50 -1.39
C ARG A 842 -16.47 -1.33 -0.15
N ILE A 843 -16.56 -0.72 1.02
CA ILE A 843 -16.27 -1.37 2.29
C ILE A 843 -17.52 -1.35 3.16
N ALA A 844 -17.84 -2.49 3.74
CA ALA A 844 -18.82 -2.61 4.80
C ALA A 844 -18.11 -2.78 6.15
N ALA A 845 -18.69 -2.23 7.21
CA ALA A 845 -18.16 -2.34 8.55
C ALA A 845 -19.29 -2.71 9.53
N ARG A 846 -19.00 -3.56 10.50
CA ARG A 846 -19.90 -3.91 11.61
C ARG A 846 -19.17 -3.86 12.92
N ALA A 847 -19.76 -3.21 13.90
CA ALA A 847 -19.31 -3.31 15.28
C ALA A 847 -19.73 -4.67 15.87
N PHE A 848 -18.87 -5.25 16.69
CA PHE A 848 -19.16 -6.47 17.45
C PHE A 848 -18.64 -6.32 18.87
N SER A 849 -19.34 -6.96 19.79
CA SER A 849 -18.95 -7.05 21.18
C SER A 849 -19.12 -8.49 21.65
N SER A 850 -18.08 -9.07 22.22
CA SER A 850 -18.10 -10.37 22.88
C SER A 850 -17.53 -10.23 24.29
N ARG A 851 -17.58 -11.29 25.10
CA ARG A 851 -17.01 -11.27 26.45
C ARG A 851 -15.53 -10.91 26.51
N ASP A 852 -14.81 -11.28 25.49
CA ASP A 852 -13.33 -11.19 25.44
C ASP A 852 -12.81 -10.22 24.38
N ASP A 853 -13.66 -9.75 23.46
CA ASP A 853 -13.21 -8.92 22.34
C ASP A 853 -14.32 -7.98 21.86
N VAL A 854 -13.94 -6.72 21.65
CA VAL A 854 -14.81 -5.66 21.11
C VAL A 854 -14.10 -5.03 19.94
N GLY A 855 -14.79 -4.88 18.80
CA GLY A 855 -14.15 -4.37 17.64
C GLY A 855 -15.10 -3.98 16.50
N VAL A 856 -14.50 -3.59 15.39
CA VAL A 856 -15.16 -3.36 14.11
C VAL A 856 -14.54 -4.28 13.07
N ARG A 857 -15.35 -5.08 12.41
CA ARG A 857 -14.92 -5.96 11.30
C ARG A 857 -15.31 -5.34 9.96
N PHE A 858 -14.47 -5.55 8.96
CA PHE A 858 -14.60 -4.95 7.63
C PHE A 858 -14.66 -6.00 6.54
N TRP A 859 -15.39 -5.69 5.47
CA TRP A 859 -15.53 -6.53 4.27
C TRP A 859 -15.44 -5.68 3.00
N ASP A 860 -14.88 -6.28 1.94
CA ASP A 860 -15.06 -5.77 0.58
C ASP A 860 -16.46 -6.12 0.07
N THR A 861 -17.19 -5.12 -0.42
CA THR A 861 -18.56 -5.33 -0.92
C THR A 861 -18.62 -5.90 -2.34
N GLY A 862 -17.48 -5.98 -3.04
CA GLY A 862 -17.40 -6.53 -4.39
C GLY A 862 -17.29 -8.04 -4.42
N GLY A 863 -16.43 -8.59 -3.55
CA GLY A 863 -16.20 -10.03 -3.43
C GLY A 863 -16.79 -10.67 -2.17
N GLY A 864 -17.22 -9.87 -1.20
CA GLY A 864 -17.66 -10.38 0.12
C GLY A 864 -16.51 -10.81 1.03
N ASP A 865 -15.25 -10.57 0.63
CA ASP A 865 -14.07 -10.97 1.39
C ASP A 865 -13.89 -10.14 2.66
N ALA A 866 -13.52 -10.79 3.76
CA ALA A 866 -13.18 -10.09 5.01
C ALA A 866 -11.87 -9.33 4.83
N LEU A 867 -11.92 -8.01 5.04
CA LEU A 867 -10.74 -7.12 4.96
C LEU A 867 -9.99 -7.03 6.29
N GLY A 868 -10.61 -7.44 7.41
CA GLY A 868 -9.97 -7.45 8.69
C GLY A 868 -10.84 -7.00 9.86
N THR A 869 -10.21 -6.93 11.03
CA THR A 869 -10.86 -6.52 12.27
C THR A 869 -10.07 -5.39 12.91
N TRP A 870 -10.74 -4.35 13.36
CA TRP A 870 -10.17 -3.28 14.15
C TRP A 870 -10.55 -3.53 15.59
N PRO A 871 -9.62 -3.92 16.47
CA PRO A 871 -9.93 -4.08 17.87
C PRO A 871 -10.23 -2.70 18.48
N LEU A 872 -11.36 -2.58 19.12
CA LEU A 872 -11.67 -1.48 20.00
C LEU A 872 -11.29 -1.96 21.40
N ARG A 873 -10.03 -1.77 21.79
CA ARG A 873 -9.61 -2.06 23.15
C ARG A 873 -10.30 -1.06 24.09
N LEU A 874 -11.40 -1.45 24.64
CA LEU A 874 -11.84 -0.94 25.94
C LEU A 874 -10.77 -1.42 26.92
N GLY A 875 -10.15 -0.52 27.67
CA GLY A 875 -9.08 -0.86 28.61
C GLY A 875 -9.39 -2.18 29.30
N ALA A 876 -8.44 -3.14 29.17
CA ALA A 876 -8.64 -4.46 29.74
C ALA A 876 -8.88 -4.30 31.25
N THR A 877 -10.11 -4.28 31.63
CA THR A 877 -10.47 -4.47 33.05
C THR A 877 -10.14 -5.93 33.33
N GLY A 878 -9.00 -6.14 33.99
CA GLY A 878 -8.68 -7.43 34.59
C GLY A 878 -9.92 -7.92 35.30
N ALA A 879 -10.27 -9.16 35.02
CA ALA A 879 -11.42 -9.84 35.53
C ALA A 879 -11.50 -9.73 37.05
N GLU A 880 -12.21 -8.76 37.53
CA GLU A 880 -13.00 -8.88 38.76
C GLU A 880 -14.27 -8.08 38.56
N LYS A 881 -15.37 -8.78 38.80
CA LYS A 881 -16.74 -8.34 38.80
C LYS A 881 -16.88 -6.88 39.25
N GLY A 882 -16.72 -5.94 38.32
CA GLY A 882 -17.33 -4.63 38.41
C GLY A 882 -18.85 -4.81 38.52
N PRO A 883 -19.60 -3.86 39.01
CA PRO A 883 -21.04 -4.00 39.17
C PRO A 883 -21.59 -4.52 37.86
N ARG A 884 -22.28 -5.67 37.92
CA ARG A 884 -22.89 -6.37 36.81
C ARG A 884 -23.42 -5.33 35.84
N ALA A 885 -22.88 -5.34 34.59
CA ALA A 885 -23.54 -4.63 33.52
C ALA A 885 -25.02 -4.96 33.64
N ASP A 886 -25.85 -3.94 33.72
CA ASP A 886 -27.29 -4.10 33.88
C ASP A 886 -27.75 -5.06 32.78
N PRO A 887 -28.33 -6.23 33.09
CA PRO A 887 -28.77 -7.18 32.07
C PRO A 887 -29.81 -6.60 31.09
N LEU A 888 -30.28 -5.37 31.38
CA LEU A 888 -31.16 -4.58 30.50
C LEU A 888 -30.41 -3.76 29.43
N LEU A 889 -29.08 -3.59 29.54
CA LEU A 889 -28.27 -3.05 28.47
C LEU A 889 -27.84 -4.23 27.62
N GLY A 890 -28.60 -4.49 26.54
CA GLY A 890 -28.27 -5.52 25.54
C GLY A 890 -26.89 -5.29 24.90
N GLU A 891 -26.38 -6.29 24.21
CA GLU A 891 -25.07 -6.40 23.51
C GLU A 891 -24.72 -5.27 22.50
N GLU A 892 -25.38 -4.09 22.55
CA GLU A 892 -25.26 -2.98 21.60
C GLU A 892 -24.35 -1.86 22.14
N ASP A 893 -23.20 -2.20 22.64
CA ASP A 893 -22.37 -1.26 23.37
C ASP A 893 -21.51 -0.31 22.49
N VAL A 894 -21.35 -0.59 21.22
CA VAL A 894 -20.59 0.25 20.29
C VAL A 894 -21.44 0.60 19.07
N GLN A 895 -21.72 1.88 18.89
CA GLN A 895 -22.39 2.35 17.68
C GLN A 895 -21.40 2.74 16.59
N ILE A 896 -21.78 2.51 15.35
CA ILE A 896 -21.00 2.82 14.17
C ILE A 896 -21.86 3.59 13.17
N ALA A 897 -21.30 4.62 12.54
CA ALA A 897 -21.93 5.38 11.48
C ALA A 897 -20.91 5.80 10.42
N PRO A 898 -21.30 6.02 9.16
CA PRO A 898 -20.40 6.54 8.14
C PRO A 898 -19.90 7.93 8.52
N SER A 899 -18.65 8.24 8.24
CA SER A 899 -18.09 9.58 8.46
C SER A 899 -18.27 10.46 7.22
N PRO A 900 -18.54 11.77 7.39
CA PRO A 900 -18.69 12.70 6.26
C PRO A 900 -17.49 12.79 5.31
N ASP A 901 -16.32 12.36 5.74
CA ASP A 901 -15.06 12.36 4.96
C ASP A 901 -14.69 11.00 4.34
N GLY A 902 -15.56 10.01 4.43
CA GLY A 902 -15.43 8.73 3.73
C GLY A 902 -14.97 7.56 4.58
N GLY A 903 -14.66 7.80 5.85
CA GLY A 903 -14.44 6.75 6.86
C GLY A 903 -15.71 6.41 7.62
N PHE A 904 -15.58 6.09 8.89
CA PHE A 904 -16.70 5.88 9.81
C PHE A 904 -16.39 6.43 11.21
N LEU A 905 -17.45 6.58 11.96
CA LEU A 905 -17.42 7.01 13.35
C LEU A 905 -17.73 5.81 14.23
N THR A 906 -17.03 5.68 15.34
CA THR A 906 -17.39 4.76 16.42
C THR A 906 -17.70 5.55 17.67
N LEU A 907 -18.84 5.27 18.30
CA LEU A 907 -19.19 5.78 19.60
C LEU A 907 -19.09 4.65 20.61
N GLY A 908 -18.13 4.76 21.52
CA GLY A 908 -17.91 3.75 22.55
C GLY A 908 -18.89 3.88 23.74
N ILE A 909 -18.99 2.85 24.57
CA ILE A 909 -19.79 2.82 25.79
C ILE A 909 -19.40 3.96 26.75
N ASP A 910 -18.12 4.33 26.73
CA ASP A 910 -17.55 5.40 27.51
C ASP A 910 -17.87 6.81 26.96
N GLY A 911 -18.65 6.88 25.87
CA GLY A 911 -18.96 8.12 25.17
C GLY A 911 -17.81 8.68 24.33
N SER A 912 -16.75 7.94 24.19
CA SER A 912 -15.69 8.33 23.25
C SER A 912 -16.20 8.22 21.81
N LEU A 913 -16.17 9.33 21.10
CA LEU A 913 -16.46 9.38 19.67
C LEU A 913 -15.15 9.42 18.90
N VAL A 914 -14.88 8.38 18.13
CA VAL A 914 -13.65 8.24 17.36
C VAL A 914 -13.99 8.19 15.88
N ARG A 915 -13.37 9.06 15.10
CA ARG A 915 -13.41 9.03 13.64
C ARG A 915 -12.30 8.13 13.12
N ARG A 916 -12.62 7.27 12.16
CA ARG A 916 -11.68 6.34 11.57
C ARG A 916 -11.75 6.43 10.04
N THR A 917 -10.60 6.49 9.41
CA THR A 917 -10.51 6.40 7.94
C THR A 917 -10.41 4.94 7.51
N LEU A 918 -10.95 4.65 6.31
CA LEU A 918 -10.85 3.35 5.65
C LEU A 918 -9.93 3.40 4.43
N ASP A 919 -9.11 4.45 4.32
CA ASP A 919 -8.19 4.64 3.21
C ASP A 919 -6.82 4.01 3.53
N PRO A 920 -6.43 2.89 2.87
CA PRO A 920 -5.14 2.26 3.08
C PRO A 920 -3.95 3.18 2.77
N ASP A 921 -4.12 4.17 1.88
CA ASP A 921 -3.08 5.14 1.59
C ASP A 921 -2.86 6.13 2.76
N VAL A 922 -3.90 6.46 3.50
CA VAL A 922 -3.79 7.23 4.74
C VAL A 922 -3.07 6.38 5.79
N TRP A 923 -3.49 5.14 5.99
CA TRP A 923 -2.85 4.22 6.93
C TRP A 923 -1.36 4.03 6.64
N ARG A 924 -1.00 3.87 5.36
CA ARG A 924 0.40 3.75 4.94
C ARG A 924 1.19 5.01 5.27
N ARG A 925 0.65 6.21 5.00
CA ARG A 925 1.32 7.47 5.35
C ARG A 925 1.53 7.60 6.86
N ASP A 926 0.52 7.27 7.65
CA ASP A 926 0.57 7.33 9.11
C ASP A 926 1.62 6.37 9.66
N LEU A 927 1.61 5.11 9.21
CA LEU A 927 2.60 4.11 9.63
C LEU A 927 4.02 4.46 9.15
N CYS A 928 4.16 5.03 7.95
CA CYS A 928 5.46 5.52 7.48
C CYS A 928 6.03 6.64 8.35
N SER A 929 5.17 7.49 8.89
CA SER A 929 5.63 8.53 9.84
C SER A 929 6.10 7.95 11.17
N LEU A 930 5.58 6.78 11.56
CA LEU A 930 5.91 6.07 12.80
C LEU A 930 7.12 5.15 12.67
N ALA A 931 7.19 4.41 11.59
CA ALA A 931 8.19 3.37 11.34
C ALA A 931 8.82 3.51 9.93
N PRO A 932 9.56 4.61 9.67
CA PRO A 932 10.13 4.88 8.35
C PRO A 932 11.27 3.93 7.99
N ASP A 933 11.76 3.15 8.94
CA ASP A 933 12.93 2.30 8.76
C ASP A 933 12.64 1.08 7.92
N PRO A 934 13.60 0.64 7.09
CA PRO A 934 13.45 -0.63 6.38
C PRO A 934 13.49 -1.82 7.36
N LEU A 935 12.95 -2.95 6.92
CA LEU A 935 13.13 -4.21 7.63
C LEU A 935 14.62 -4.53 7.80
N PRO A 936 15.03 -5.11 8.94
CA PRO A 936 16.37 -5.65 9.11
C PRO A 936 16.71 -6.62 7.97
N LYS A 937 17.97 -6.63 7.53
CA LYS A 937 18.43 -7.41 6.37
C LYS A 937 18.05 -8.90 6.48
N ALA A 938 18.25 -9.50 7.65
CA ALA A 938 17.92 -10.92 7.90
C ALA A 938 16.41 -11.21 7.74
N GLU A 939 15.55 -10.30 8.16
CA GLU A 939 14.10 -10.44 8.01
C GLU A 939 13.66 -10.18 6.58
N TYR A 940 14.26 -9.19 5.91
CA TYR A 940 14.03 -8.96 4.50
C TYR A 940 14.37 -10.20 3.66
N GLU A 941 15.54 -10.79 3.85
CA GLU A 941 15.97 -12.01 3.16
C GLU A 941 15.05 -13.20 3.46
N ARG A 942 14.61 -13.34 4.71
CA ARG A 942 13.72 -14.42 5.14
C ARG A 942 12.35 -14.40 4.47
N TYR A 943 11.72 -13.23 4.34
CA TYR A 943 10.35 -13.11 3.85
C TYR A 943 10.26 -12.72 2.37
N LEU A 944 11.23 -12.03 1.85
CA LEU A 944 11.22 -11.48 0.49
C LEU A 944 12.22 -12.19 -0.44
N GLY A 945 13.29 -12.78 0.09
CA GLY A 945 14.26 -13.53 -0.72
C GLY A 945 14.72 -12.74 -1.93
N ASP A 946 14.52 -13.31 -3.12
CA ASP A 946 14.87 -12.71 -4.41
C ASP A 946 13.82 -11.70 -4.93
N LEU A 947 12.72 -11.49 -4.21
CA LEU A 947 11.75 -10.47 -4.58
C LEU A 947 12.35 -9.09 -4.38
N SER A 948 12.66 -8.40 -5.45
CA SER A 948 13.13 -7.01 -5.36
C SER A 948 11.95 -6.10 -5.02
N VAL A 949 11.79 -5.81 -3.72
CA VAL A 949 10.77 -4.92 -3.19
C VAL A 949 11.43 -3.65 -2.70
N GLY A 950 11.04 -2.51 -3.28
CA GLY A 950 11.53 -1.20 -2.82
C GLY A 950 11.02 -0.87 -1.40
N ARG A 951 11.60 0.16 -0.78
CA ARG A 951 11.15 0.65 0.52
C ARG A 951 9.66 1.05 0.46
N PRO A 952 8.84 0.68 1.46
CA PRO A 952 7.43 1.06 1.47
C PRO A 952 7.23 2.55 1.75
N CYS A 953 8.12 3.16 2.53
CA CYS A 953 8.05 4.57 2.89
C CYS A 953 9.02 5.40 2.02
N PRO A 954 8.65 6.64 1.64
CA PRO A 954 9.57 7.58 1.02
C PRO A 954 10.74 7.88 1.98
N ALA A 955 11.91 8.15 1.39
CA ALA A 955 13.14 8.42 2.16
C ALA A 955 13.06 9.75 2.90
#